data_214d4d55bb57124ebb09a4cfee6e39ee
#
_entry.id   214d4d55bb57124ebb09a4cfee6e39ee
#
_cell.length_a   1.000
_cell.length_b   1.000
_cell.length_c   1.000
_cell.angle_alpha   90.00
_cell.angle_beta   90.00
_cell.angle_gamma   90.00
#
_symmetry.space_group_name_H-M   'P 1'
#
loop_
_entity.id
_entity.type
_entity.pdbx_description
1 polymer ?
#
loop_
_entity_poly.entity_id
_entity_poly.type
_entity_poly.pdbx_seq_one_letter_code
_entity_poly.pdbx_strand_id
1 'polypeptide(L)'
;MIEKTYQPADIENRIARAWDDADAFKAGRADRLDAEPFTIVIPPPNVTGSLHMGHALNNTLQDVLCRFERMRGRDVLWQPGMDHAGIATQMVVERQLAERQEPSRRDMGRAQFVERVWQWKAESGGMIVNQLKRLGASCDWSRERFTMDEGLSRAVAKVFVELHRDGLIYKDKRLVNWDPKLLTAISDLEVQQIEVKGSLWHLRYPLEGKTFNPEDPSTFIVVATTRPETMLGDSAVAVHPDDERYRHLVGKHVILPLVGRRIPIVADEYSDPEKGSGAVKITPAHDFNDFEVGKRHSLPQINVLDIEGRIALTDNEAYWHGLPQNASPQAATLHGMDRFAARKQIVAWLEESGILEKIEPNVHMVPHGDRSGVVIEPYLTDQWYVDAKTMAQPAIAAVRSGATEFVPKNWEKTYFEWMENIQPWCISRQLWWGHQIPAWYGPDGKVFVAETEEEAVGHALGYYVEQEVITAEQGHDMALDPALREGFITRDEDVLDTWFSSALWPFSTLGWPDETKDVERYYPTDVLVTGFDIIFFWVARMMMMGLHFMKDVPFPTVYIHALVRDEKGAKMSKSKGNVIDPLNLIDQYGADALRFTLAAMAAQGRDIKLATSRVEGYRNFATKLWNACRFAEMNHCALPEGFDPTQAKETLNRWIVHETMVAAREATQAIESYRFNDAAGAIYRFVWNVFCDWYLELAKPVMMGADGPAKDETRAMVAWARDEILKLLHPFMPFITEELWAVTAKREQLLALTEWPLRPQTTVVIPTSGVPGDLAGVALVVPTEIEAFSDPEAEAEIGWAVDLITAIRSARAEMNIPPATLMPLMLANASTVTKARAERWSDVIKRLARLADISFVDRAPDGAMQLLVRGEVAALPLKGVIDLGAEKARLAKEMAKAEADIKRVDAKLGNEKFVANAPEDVVEEEREKREDAMARKAKIAEALDRLKAAE
;
A
#
# COMPACT_ATOMS: atom_id res chain seq x y z
N MET A 1 -30.16 18.59 22.52
CA MET A 1 -29.24 18.13 23.59
C MET A 1 -28.47 16.91 23.11
N ILE A 2 -27.16 16.96 23.24
CA ILE A 2 -26.28 15.85 22.88
C ILE A 2 -26.57 14.63 23.77
N GLU A 3 -26.75 13.46 23.17
CA GLU A 3 -27.04 12.21 23.87
C GLU A 3 -25.97 11.89 24.93
N LYS A 4 -26.38 11.20 26.03
CA LYS A 4 -25.45 10.88 27.11
C LYS A 4 -24.29 9.99 26.66
N THR A 5 -24.53 9.10 25.72
CA THR A 5 -23.60 8.07 25.27
C THR A 5 -23.35 8.20 23.78
N TYR A 6 -22.09 8.22 23.39
CA TYR A 6 -21.70 8.15 21.98
C TYR A 6 -21.92 6.75 21.42
N GLN A 7 -22.73 6.64 20.37
CA GLN A 7 -23.05 5.39 19.68
C GLN A 7 -22.73 5.53 18.18
N PRO A 8 -21.58 5.07 17.70
CA PRO A 8 -21.18 5.20 16.30
C PRO A 8 -22.21 4.64 15.30
N ALA A 9 -22.74 3.44 15.57
CA ALA A 9 -23.69 2.75 14.69
C ALA A 9 -24.96 3.56 14.38
N ASP A 10 -25.44 4.36 15.34
CA ASP A 10 -26.65 5.19 15.16
C ASP A 10 -26.37 6.44 14.31
N ILE A 11 -25.12 6.88 14.29
CA ILE A 11 -24.66 8.13 13.67
C ILE A 11 -24.21 7.90 12.23
N GLU A 12 -23.36 6.91 12.00
CA GLU A 12 -22.63 6.70 10.73
C GLU A 12 -23.57 6.63 9.53
N ASN A 13 -24.60 5.81 9.59
CA ASN A 13 -25.57 5.66 8.49
C ASN A 13 -26.36 6.94 8.20
N ARG A 14 -26.66 7.72 9.22
CA ARG A 14 -27.40 8.98 9.06
C ARG A 14 -26.52 10.06 8.45
N ILE A 15 -25.28 10.17 8.89
CA ILE A 15 -24.31 11.13 8.34
C ILE A 15 -23.96 10.77 6.90
N ALA A 16 -23.75 9.49 6.58
CA ALA A 16 -23.49 9.04 5.21
C ALA A 16 -24.63 9.47 4.25
N ARG A 17 -25.89 9.31 4.68
CA ARG A 17 -27.03 9.79 3.89
C ARG A 17 -27.05 11.31 3.73
N ALA A 18 -26.73 12.06 4.79
CA ALA A 18 -26.68 13.51 4.72
C ALA A 18 -25.64 14.01 3.71
N TRP A 19 -24.51 13.33 3.60
CA TRP A 19 -23.50 13.62 2.57
C TRP A 19 -23.99 13.27 1.17
N ASP A 20 -24.62 12.10 1.00
CA ASP A 20 -25.17 11.66 -0.30
C ASP A 20 -26.29 12.62 -0.75
N ASP A 21 -27.23 12.99 0.13
CA ASP A 21 -28.35 13.89 -0.16
C ASP A 21 -27.90 15.31 -0.54
N ALA A 22 -26.76 15.75 -0.02
CA ALA A 22 -26.18 17.07 -0.30
C ALA A 22 -25.20 17.07 -1.49
N ASP A 23 -24.99 15.94 -2.18
CA ASP A 23 -23.94 15.80 -3.19
C ASP A 23 -22.58 16.34 -2.68
N ALA A 24 -22.25 16.08 -1.39
CA ALA A 24 -21.16 16.75 -0.68
C ALA A 24 -19.79 16.44 -1.32
N PHE A 25 -19.65 15.29 -1.95
CA PHE A 25 -18.37 14.81 -2.51
C PHE A 25 -18.30 14.84 -4.04
N LYS A 26 -19.31 15.42 -4.66
CA LYS A 26 -19.37 15.56 -6.11
C LYS A 26 -18.33 16.57 -6.62
N ALA A 27 -17.56 16.20 -7.61
CA ALA A 27 -16.66 17.11 -8.31
C ALA A 27 -17.41 18.03 -9.27
N GLY A 28 -16.86 19.20 -9.55
CA GLY A 28 -17.50 20.18 -10.43
C GLY A 28 -18.77 20.80 -9.85
N ARG A 29 -18.86 20.93 -8.53
CA ARG A 29 -19.93 21.65 -7.85
C ARG A 29 -20.00 23.12 -8.32
N ALA A 30 -21.20 23.66 -8.39
CA ALA A 30 -21.42 25.04 -8.84
C ALA A 30 -20.65 26.11 -8.05
N ASP A 31 -20.45 25.87 -6.75
CA ASP A 31 -19.68 26.72 -5.84
C ASP A 31 -18.15 26.51 -5.94
N ARG A 32 -17.67 25.58 -6.77
CA ARG A 32 -16.27 25.20 -6.93
C ARG A 32 -15.76 25.23 -8.39
N LEU A 33 -16.58 25.68 -9.35
CA LEU A 33 -16.22 25.67 -10.77
C LEU A 33 -14.96 26.47 -11.09
N ASP A 34 -14.72 27.58 -10.37
CA ASP A 34 -13.54 28.42 -10.54
C ASP A 34 -12.38 28.05 -9.60
N ALA A 35 -12.57 27.04 -8.74
CA ALA A 35 -11.55 26.56 -7.81
C ALA A 35 -10.52 25.69 -8.53
N GLU A 36 -9.28 25.69 -8.04
CA GLU A 36 -8.27 24.73 -8.49
C GLU A 36 -8.73 23.30 -8.25
N PRO A 37 -8.59 22.40 -9.24
CA PRO A 37 -8.89 21.00 -9.06
C PRO A 37 -7.87 20.33 -8.12
N PHE A 38 -8.32 19.29 -7.43
CA PHE A 38 -7.47 18.32 -6.75
C PHE A 38 -8.00 16.93 -7.04
N THR A 39 -7.19 16.10 -7.66
CA THR A 39 -7.64 14.80 -8.17
C THR A 39 -6.81 13.66 -7.61
N ILE A 40 -7.51 12.64 -7.09
CA ILE A 40 -6.94 11.33 -6.77
C ILE A 40 -7.75 10.27 -7.53
N VAL A 41 -7.07 9.35 -8.19
CA VAL A 41 -7.68 8.11 -8.68
C VAL A 41 -7.50 7.01 -7.64
N ILE A 42 -8.58 6.37 -7.25
CA ILE A 42 -8.51 5.25 -6.31
C ILE A 42 -7.69 4.12 -6.93
N PRO A 43 -6.79 3.43 -6.20
CA PRO A 43 -6.32 2.12 -6.63
C PRO A 43 -7.54 1.19 -6.74
N PRO A 44 -7.97 0.83 -7.96
CA PRO A 44 -9.26 0.17 -8.14
C PRO A 44 -9.24 -1.21 -7.50
N PRO A 45 -10.07 -1.49 -6.49
CA PRO A 45 -10.10 -2.82 -5.88
C PRO A 45 -10.58 -3.87 -6.88
N ASN A 46 -9.99 -5.06 -6.77
CA ASN A 46 -10.37 -6.21 -7.58
C ASN A 46 -11.75 -6.73 -7.20
N VAL A 47 -12.58 -7.07 -8.20
CA VAL A 47 -13.91 -7.66 -7.96
C VAL A 47 -13.85 -9.13 -7.51
N THR A 48 -12.95 -9.44 -6.57
CA THR A 48 -12.66 -10.79 -6.08
C THR A 48 -13.26 -11.11 -4.71
N GLY A 49 -13.93 -10.15 -4.07
CA GLY A 49 -14.56 -10.34 -2.77
C GLY A 49 -14.52 -9.10 -1.90
N SER A 50 -14.34 -9.29 -0.59
CA SER A 50 -14.34 -8.21 0.41
C SER A 50 -12.98 -7.51 0.51
N LEU A 51 -13.02 -6.24 0.92
CA LEU A 51 -11.85 -5.46 1.25
C LEU A 51 -11.15 -6.01 2.50
N HIS A 52 -9.84 -5.80 2.58
CA HIS A 52 -9.01 -6.14 3.74
C HIS A 52 -8.39 -4.88 4.36
N MET A 53 -7.65 -5.05 5.47
CA MET A 53 -7.11 -3.93 6.24
C MET A 53 -6.14 -3.02 5.45
N GLY A 54 -5.43 -3.56 4.46
CA GLY A 54 -4.61 -2.75 3.55
C GLY A 54 -5.43 -1.77 2.71
N HIS A 55 -6.61 -2.19 2.23
CA HIS A 55 -7.54 -1.29 1.55
C HIS A 55 -8.09 -0.22 2.51
N ALA A 56 -8.39 -0.59 3.77
CA ALA A 56 -8.86 0.37 4.75
C ALA A 56 -7.80 1.45 5.03
N LEU A 57 -6.52 1.08 5.16
CA LEU A 57 -5.42 2.05 5.29
C LEU A 57 -5.31 2.95 4.06
N ASN A 58 -5.17 2.35 2.88
CA ASN A 58 -5.00 3.07 1.62
C ASN A 58 -6.13 4.11 1.41
N ASN A 59 -7.38 3.68 1.56
CA ASN A 59 -8.52 4.56 1.37
C ASN A 59 -8.68 5.61 2.48
N THR A 60 -8.30 5.30 3.73
CA THR A 60 -8.29 6.28 4.81
C THR A 60 -7.32 7.43 4.52
N LEU A 61 -6.10 7.12 4.05
CA LEU A 61 -5.11 8.16 3.74
C LEU A 61 -5.51 9.03 2.57
N GLN A 62 -6.08 8.44 1.52
CA GLN A 62 -6.65 9.19 0.39
C GLN A 62 -7.80 10.10 0.84
N ASP A 63 -8.69 9.59 1.68
CA ASP A 63 -9.83 10.35 2.19
C ASP A 63 -9.41 11.53 3.07
N VAL A 64 -8.36 11.34 3.88
CA VAL A 64 -7.77 12.46 4.66
C VAL A 64 -7.33 13.59 3.72
N LEU A 65 -6.63 13.28 2.63
CA LEU A 65 -6.21 14.27 1.64
C LEU A 65 -7.40 14.93 0.94
N CYS A 66 -8.36 14.13 0.49
CA CYS A 66 -9.55 14.64 -0.21
C CYS A 66 -10.38 15.57 0.67
N ARG A 67 -10.63 15.20 1.94
CA ARG A 67 -11.36 16.05 2.88
C ARG A 67 -10.59 17.31 3.23
N PHE A 68 -9.29 17.19 3.46
CA PHE A 68 -8.41 18.33 3.72
C PHE A 68 -8.43 19.34 2.56
N GLU A 69 -8.21 18.89 1.33
CA GLU A 69 -8.19 19.77 0.16
C GLU A 69 -9.57 20.35 -0.17
N ARG A 70 -10.66 19.59 0.06
CA ARG A 70 -12.02 20.10 -0.07
C ARG A 70 -12.30 21.25 0.92
N MET A 71 -11.86 21.11 2.16
CA MET A 71 -11.97 22.16 3.17
C MET A 71 -11.03 23.35 2.88
N ARG A 72 -9.94 23.16 2.12
CA ARG A 72 -9.11 24.24 1.60
C ARG A 72 -9.73 24.99 0.42
N GLY A 73 -10.91 24.58 0.00
CA GLY A 73 -11.67 25.26 -1.03
C GLY A 73 -11.43 24.74 -2.45
N ARG A 74 -10.67 23.65 -2.64
CA ARG A 74 -10.44 23.06 -3.96
C ARG A 74 -11.65 22.32 -4.49
N ASP A 75 -11.72 22.16 -5.81
CA ASP A 75 -12.65 21.27 -6.50
C ASP A 75 -12.07 19.84 -6.50
N VAL A 76 -12.52 19.03 -5.55
CA VAL A 76 -11.93 17.71 -5.31
C VAL A 76 -12.63 16.63 -6.10
N LEU A 77 -11.90 15.92 -6.94
CA LEU A 77 -12.31 14.66 -7.55
C LEU A 77 -11.53 13.49 -6.92
N TRP A 78 -12.17 12.70 -6.10
CA TRP A 78 -11.70 11.36 -5.78
C TRP A 78 -12.44 10.36 -6.66
N GLN A 79 -11.77 9.92 -7.74
CA GLN A 79 -12.34 9.07 -8.76
C GLN A 79 -12.46 7.63 -8.27
N PRO A 80 -13.69 7.10 -8.04
CA PRO A 80 -13.90 5.71 -7.65
C PRO A 80 -13.95 4.78 -8.84
N GLY A 81 -13.75 3.49 -8.56
CA GLY A 81 -13.98 2.43 -9.51
C GLY A 81 -13.38 1.10 -9.08
N MET A 82 -13.46 0.10 -9.95
CA MET A 82 -13.06 -1.26 -9.68
C MET A 82 -12.31 -1.86 -10.87
N ASP A 83 -11.43 -2.81 -10.57
CA ASP A 83 -10.68 -3.58 -11.55
C ASP A 83 -11.35 -4.93 -11.80
N HIS A 84 -11.37 -5.34 -13.07
CA HIS A 84 -11.93 -6.64 -13.49
C HIS A 84 -11.06 -7.83 -13.03
N ALA A 85 -9.75 -7.61 -12.77
CA ALA A 85 -8.82 -8.57 -12.19
C ALA A 85 -8.86 -9.94 -12.89
N GLY A 86 -8.51 -9.99 -14.16
CA GLY A 86 -8.70 -11.13 -15.08
C GLY A 86 -8.52 -12.50 -14.47
N ILE A 87 -7.28 -12.89 -14.12
CA ILE A 87 -6.96 -14.21 -13.54
C ILE A 87 -7.71 -14.43 -12.23
N ALA A 88 -7.65 -13.47 -11.32
CA ALA A 88 -8.18 -13.65 -9.98
C ALA A 88 -9.71 -13.80 -9.96
N THR A 89 -10.43 -13.01 -10.73
CA THR A 89 -11.89 -13.06 -10.83
C THR A 89 -12.34 -14.34 -11.52
N GLN A 90 -11.67 -14.73 -12.63
CA GLN A 90 -11.96 -15.99 -13.31
C GLN A 90 -11.80 -17.18 -12.36
N MET A 91 -10.72 -17.25 -11.59
CA MET A 91 -10.50 -18.29 -10.58
C MET A 91 -11.58 -18.33 -9.50
N VAL A 92 -12.04 -17.18 -9.02
CA VAL A 92 -13.12 -17.12 -8.02
C VAL A 92 -14.39 -17.73 -8.56
N VAL A 93 -14.76 -17.39 -9.80
CA VAL A 93 -15.98 -17.89 -10.44
C VAL A 93 -15.85 -19.40 -10.74
N GLU A 94 -14.72 -19.85 -11.30
CA GLU A 94 -14.47 -21.30 -11.54
C GLU A 94 -14.55 -22.10 -10.24
N ARG A 95 -14.01 -21.60 -9.14
CA ARG A 95 -14.12 -22.23 -7.82
C ARG A 95 -15.57 -22.31 -7.35
N GLN A 96 -16.35 -21.24 -7.51
CA GLN A 96 -17.78 -21.26 -7.16
C GLN A 96 -18.58 -22.26 -7.98
N LEU A 97 -18.30 -22.36 -9.29
CA LEU A 97 -18.92 -23.38 -10.15
C LEU A 97 -18.62 -24.78 -9.63
N ALA A 98 -17.37 -25.05 -9.26
CA ALA A 98 -16.97 -26.35 -8.69
C ALA A 98 -17.63 -26.64 -7.33
N GLU A 99 -17.67 -25.66 -6.42
CA GLU A 99 -18.31 -25.77 -5.11
C GLU A 99 -19.82 -26.01 -5.22
N ARG A 100 -20.49 -25.43 -6.23
CA ARG A 100 -21.91 -25.59 -6.50
C ARG A 100 -22.23 -26.81 -7.38
N GLN A 101 -21.21 -27.57 -7.82
CA GLN A 101 -21.33 -28.68 -8.75
C GLN A 101 -22.02 -28.29 -10.08
N GLU A 102 -21.79 -27.05 -10.52
CA GLU A 102 -22.21 -26.52 -11.81
C GLU A 102 -21.20 -26.94 -12.91
N PRO A 103 -21.59 -26.93 -14.22
CA PRO A 103 -20.69 -27.24 -15.32
C PRO A 103 -19.41 -26.37 -15.28
N SER A 104 -18.28 -26.98 -15.70
CA SER A 104 -17.03 -26.22 -15.80
C SER A 104 -17.12 -25.15 -16.92
N ARG A 105 -16.21 -24.19 -16.92
CA ARG A 105 -16.19 -23.18 -17.99
C ARG A 105 -16.10 -23.78 -19.39
N ARG A 106 -15.38 -24.90 -19.55
CA ARG A 106 -15.24 -25.58 -20.84
C ARG A 106 -16.54 -26.26 -21.28
N ASP A 107 -17.32 -26.77 -20.34
CA ASP A 107 -18.60 -27.42 -20.61
C ASP A 107 -19.68 -26.40 -20.98
N MET A 108 -19.67 -25.22 -20.34
CA MET A 108 -20.65 -24.16 -20.64
C MET A 108 -20.27 -23.28 -21.81
N GLY A 109 -19.00 -23.21 -22.20
CA GLY A 109 -18.50 -22.37 -23.28
C GLY A 109 -18.25 -20.90 -22.88
N ARG A 110 -17.49 -20.17 -23.71
CA ARG A 110 -17.00 -18.82 -23.41
C ARG A 110 -18.11 -17.83 -23.10
N ALA A 111 -19.14 -17.76 -23.94
CA ALA A 111 -20.20 -16.75 -23.80
C ALA A 111 -20.94 -16.89 -22.46
N GLN A 112 -21.37 -18.08 -22.11
CA GLN A 112 -22.09 -18.34 -20.85
C GLN A 112 -21.19 -18.13 -19.64
N PHE A 113 -19.93 -18.52 -19.73
CA PHE A 113 -18.98 -18.30 -18.64
C PHE A 113 -18.73 -16.81 -18.39
N VAL A 114 -18.50 -16.02 -19.44
CA VAL A 114 -18.30 -14.57 -19.33
C VAL A 114 -19.53 -13.88 -18.74
N GLU A 115 -20.74 -14.28 -19.16
CA GLU A 115 -22.00 -13.81 -18.56
C GLU A 115 -22.07 -14.12 -17.05
N ARG A 116 -21.66 -15.32 -16.65
CA ARG A 116 -21.60 -15.69 -15.22
C ARG A 116 -20.61 -14.84 -14.43
N VAL A 117 -19.48 -14.44 -15.05
CA VAL A 117 -18.51 -13.53 -14.41
C VAL A 117 -19.10 -12.12 -14.27
N TRP A 118 -19.87 -11.63 -15.25
CA TRP A 118 -20.58 -10.35 -15.13
C TRP A 118 -21.60 -10.34 -13.99
N GLN A 119 -22.31 -11.44 -13.77
CA GLN A 119 -23.21 -11.60 -12.60
C GLN A 119 -22.42 -11.51 -11.29
N TRP A 120 -21.32 -12.22 -11.20
CA TRP A 120 -20.42 -12.12 -10.04
C TRP A 120 -19.90 -10.69 -9.82
N LYS A 121 -19.52 -9.96 -10.88
CA LYS A 121 -19.10 -8.56 -10.79
C LYS A 121 -20.17 -7.69 -10.18
N ALA A 122 -21.41 -7.86 -10.56
CA ALA A 122 -22.51 -7.09 -10.02
C ALA A 122 -22.70 -7.35 -8.50
N GLU A 123 -22.61 -8.61 -8.07
CA GLU A 123 -22.73 -8.99 -6.65
C GLU A 123 -21.54 -8.45 -5.83
N SER A 124 -20.31 -8.72 -6.27
CA SER A 124 -19.08 -8.35 -5.54
C SER A 124 -18.86 -6.84 -5.54
N GLY A 125 -19.12 -6.15 -6.65
CA GLY A 125 -18.93 -4.70 -6.76
C GLY A 125 -19.81 -3.92 -5.78
N GLY A 126 -21.08 -4.29 -5.64
CA GLY A 126 -21.98 -3.67 -4.68
C GLY A 126 -21.51 -3.84 -3.23
N MET A 127 -20.93 -4.97 -2.90
CA MET A 127 -20.34 -5.21 -1.56
C MET A 127 -19.13 -4.29 -1.32
N ILE A 128 -18.21 -4.19 -2.26
CA ILE A 128 -17.00 -3.35 -2.14
C ILE A 128 -17.37 -1.88 -1.95
N VAL A 129 -18.28 -1.35 -2.76
CA VAL A 129 -18.75 0.04 -2.64
C VAL A 129 -19.36 0.29 -1.26
N ASN A 130 -20.21 -0.63 -0.77
CA ASN A 130 -20.80 -0.53 0.56
C ASN A 130 -19.74 -0.52 1.68
N GLN A 131 -18.69 -1.35 1.55
CA GLN A 131 -17.58 -1.37 2.52
C GLN A 131 -16.83 -0.04 2.53
N LEU A 132 -16.55 0.56 1.37
CA LEU A 132 -15.91 1.87 1.26
C LEU A 132 -16.78 2.98 1.85
N LYS A 133 -18.09 2.98 1.58
CA LYS A 133 -19.05 3.91 2.19
C LYS A 133 -19.11 3.76 3.71
N ARG A 134 -19.09 2.52 4.22
CA ARG A 134 -19.02 2.22 5.66
C ARG A 134 -17.74 2.74 6.32
N LEU A 135 -16.62 2.73 5.58
CA LEU A 135 -15.37 3.34 6.03
C LEU A 135 -15.42 4.88 6.00
N GLY A 136 -16.38 5.47 5.34
CA GLY A 136 -16.55 6.92 5.21
C GLY A 136 -15.78 7.53 4.03
N ALA A 137 -15.48 6.75 2.99
CA ALA A 137 -14.78 7.24 1.81
C ALA A 137 -15.59 8.32 1.08
N SER A 138 -14.98 9.49 0.86
CA SER A 138 -15.60 10.66 0.23
C SER A 138 -15.36 10.73 -1.28
N CYS A 139 -15.52 9.58 -1.96
CA CYS A 139 -15.48 9.50 -3.41
C CYS A 139 -16.67 10.19 -4.09
N ASP A 140 -16.47 10.65 -5.31
CA ASP A 140 -17.60 11.02 -6.18
C ASP A 140 -18.25 9.76 -6.75
N TRP A 141 -19.20 9.19 -6.01
CA TRP A 141 -19.87 7.94 -6.37
C TRP A 141 -20.69 8.02 -7.65
N SER A 142 -21.01 9.21 -8.14
CA SER A 142 -21.69 9.41 -9.43
C SER A 142 -20.80 9.10 -10.64
N ARG A 143 -19.48 8.99 -10.41
CA ARG A 143 -18.45 8.75 -11.43
C ARG A 143 -17.80 7.38 -11.31
N GLU A 144 -18.46 6.41 -10.68
CA GLU A 144 -17.91 5.05 -10.57
C GLU A 144 -17.59 4.46 -11.94
N ARG A 145 -16.36 3.94 -12.11
CA ARG A 145 -15.88 3.33 -13.33
C ARG A 145 -15.48 1.86 -13.10
N PHE A 146 -15.45 1.13 -14.16
CA PHE A 146 -14.99 -0.26 -14.17
C PHE A 146 -14.04 -0.47 -15.36
N THR A 147 -12.91 -1.16 -15.12
CA THR A 147 -11.88 -1.32 -16.16
C THR A 147 -12.34 -2.00 -17.43
N MET A 148 -13.51 -2.66 -17.44
CA MET A 148 -14.16 -3.24 -18.61
C MET A 148 -15.48 -2.55 -19.00
N ASP A 149 -15.75 -1.33 -18.52
CA ASP A 149 -16.89 -0.57 -19.07
C ASP A 149 -16.64 -0.15 -20.52
N GLU A 150 -17.68 0.29 -21.20
CA GLU A 150 -17.62 0.62 -22.63
C GLU A 150 -16.55 1.68 -22.95
N GLY A 151 -16.46 2.74 -22.14
CA GLY A 151 -15.51 3.82 -22.37
C GLY A 151 -14.06 3.36 -22.19
N LEU A 152 -13.78 2.60 -21.10
CA LEU A 152 -12.45 2.06 -20.87
C LEU A 152 -12.10 0.97 -21.92
N SER A 153 -13.06 0.18 -22.36
CA SER A 153 -12.82 -0.82 -23.41
C SER A 153 -12.43 -0.18 -24.74
N ARG A 154 -13.06 0.96 -25.10
CA ARG A 154 -12.63 1.76 -26.26
C ARG A 154 -11.21 2.30 -26.10
N ALA A 155 -10.89 2.84 -24.93
CA ALA A 155 -9.55 3.32 -24.62
C ALA A 155 -8.50 2.22 -24.77
N VAL A 156 -8.77 1.02 -24.26
CA VAL A 156 -7.89 -0.15 -24.36
C VAL A 156 -7.66 -0.55 -25.80
N ALA A 157 -8.73 -0.65 -26.60
CA ALA A 157 -8.61 -0.99 -28.03
C ALA A 157 -7.77 0.04 -28.80
N LYS A 158 -8.04 1.33 -28.59
CA LYS A 158 -7.27 2.43 -29.19
C LYS A 158 -5.78 2.35 -28.82
N VAL A 159 -5.46 2.19 -27.54
CA VAL A 159 -4.07 2.09 -27.07
C VAL A 159 -3.35 0.91 -27.72
N PHE A 160 -3.99 -0.25 -27.79
CA PHE A 160 -3.40 -1.42 -28.44
C PHE A 160 -3.10 -1.17 -29.92
N VAL A 161 -4.08 -0.61 -30.65
CA VAL A 161 -3.95 -0.34 -32.08
C VAL A 161 -2.86 0.70 -32.34
N GLU A 162 -2.82 1.79 -31.58
CA GLU A 162 -1.81 2.84 -31.76
C GLU A 162 -0.40 2.33 -31.44
N LEU A 163 -0.21 1.63 -30.32
CA LEU A 163 1.09 1.04 -29.98
C LEU A 163 1.54 -0.02 -31.00
N HIS A 164 0.61 -0.79 -31.56
CA HIS A 164 0.94 -1.73 -32.61
C HIS A 164 1.36 -1.00 -33.90
N ARG A 165 0.64 0.05 -34.31
CA ARG A 165 1.00 0.90 -35.45
C ARG A 165 2.37 1.54 -35.28
N ASP A 166 2.71 1.96 -34.06
CA ASP A 166 4.00 2.55 -33.75
C ASP A 166 5.14 1.50 -33.60
N GLY A 167 4.83 0.22 -33.74
CA GLY A 167 5.79 -0.89 -33.64
C GLY A 167 6.19 -1.21 -32.18
N LEU A 168 5.48 -0.65 -31.20
CA LEU A 168 5.72 -0.88 -29.78
C LEU A 168 4.96 -2.10 -29.23
N ILE A 169 3.93 -2.56 -29.92
CA ILE A 169 3.28 -3.86 -29.69
C ILE A 169 3.62 -4.78 -30.85
N TYR A 170 4.04 -5.98 -30.54
CA TYR A 170 4.42 -7.00 -31.51
C TYR A 170 4.12 -8.41 -30.97
N LYS A 171 4.02 -9.39 -31.89
CA LYS A 171 3.86 -10.80 -31.57
C LYS A 171 5.20 -11.53 -31.76
N ASP A 172 5.59 -12.34 -30.80
CA ASP A 172 6.84 -13.08 -30.87
C ASP A 172 6.72 -14.42 -30.13
N LYS A 173 7.50 -15.39 -30.58
CA LYS A 173 7.59 -16.71 -29.96
C LYS A 173 8.72 -16.73 -28.94
N ARG A 174 8.38 -16.74 -27.66
CA ARG A 174 9.34 -16.73 -26.54
C ARG A 174 8.93 -17.71 -25.47
N LEU A 175 9.89 -17.99 -24.55
CA LEU A 175 9.57 -18.62 -23.28
C LEU A 175 8.81 -17.63 -22.40
N VAL A 176 7.75 -18.13 -21.78
CA VAL A 176 6.97 -17.43 -20.76
C VAL A 176 6.87 -18.28 -19.50
N ASN A 177 6.59 -17.65 -18.37
CA ASN A 177 6.17 -18.38 -17.18
C ASN A 177 4.74 -18.87 -17.40
N TRP A 178 4.57 -20.17 -17.57
CA TRP A 178 3.29 -20.81 -17.86
C TRP A 178 2.76 -21.52 -16.64
N ASP A 179 1.52 -21.19 -16.27
CA ASP A 179 0.80 -21.89 -15.21
C ASP A 179 0.00 -23.05 -15.79
N PRO A 180 0.41 -24.31 -15.58
CA PRO A 180 -0.25 -25.46 -16.19
C PRO A 180 -1.61 -25.82 -15.57
N LYS A 181 -1.98 -25.21 -14.44
CA LYS A 181 -3.28 -25.35 -13.81
C LYS A 181 -4.26 -24.28 -14.32
N LEU A 182 -3.80 -23.06 -14.45
CA LEU A 182 -4.60 -21.95 -14.98
C LEU A 182 -4.63 -21.92 -16.52
N LEU A 183 -3.68 -22.61 -17.15
CA LEU A 183 -3.50 -22.73 -18.60
C LEU A 183 -3.28 -21.35 -19.27
N THR A 184 -2.43 -20.55 -18.66
CA THR A 184 -2.11 -19.20 -19.13
C THR A 184 -0.69 -18.79 -18.76
N ALA A 185 -0.13 -17.89 -19.55
CA ALA A 185 1.06 -17.15 -19.18
C ALA A 185 0.78 -16.25 -17.97
N ILE A 186 1.75 -16.14 -17.09
CA ILE A 186 1.73 -15.23 -15.94
C ILE A 186 2.98 -14.34 -15.93
N SER A 187 2.92 -13.23 -15.23
CA SER A 187 4.03 -12.30 -15.07
C SER A 187 5.13 -12.88 -14.17
N ASP A 188 6.39 -12.48 -14.41
CA ASP A 188 7.53 -12.89 -13.57
C ASP A 188 7.34 -12.56 -12.08
N LEU A 189 6.63 -11.49 -11.77
CA LEU A 189 6.34 -11.06 -10.41
C LEU A 189 5.18 -11.85 -9.75
N GLU A 190 4.43 -12.62 -10.52
CA GLU A 190 3.41 -13.56 -10.03
C GLU A 190 4.02 -14.95 -9.77
N VAL A 191 5.35 -15.09 -9.93
CA VAL A 191 6.09 -16.32 -9.67
C VAL A 191 6.79 -16.24 -8.31
N GLN A 192 6.43 -17.15 -7.41
CA GLN A 192 7.07 -17.28 -6.11
C GLN A 192 8.17 -18.34 -6.15
N GLN A 193 9.38 -17.96 -5.74
CA GLN A 193 10.49 -18.89 -5.60
C GLN A 193 10.37 -19.61 -4.25
N ILE A 194 10.09 -20.90 -4.28
CA ILE A 194 9.93 -21.74 -3.08
C ILE A 194 11.15 -22.67 -2.96
N GLU A 195 11.81 -22.63 -1.81
CA GLU A 195 12.91 -23.54 -1.52
C GLU A 195 12.40 -24.98 -1.34
N VAL A 196 12.91 -25.92 -2.12
CA VAL A 196 12.57 -27.34 -2.02
C VAL A 196 13.80 -28.20 -1.80
N LYS A 197 13.66 -29.26 -1.02
CA LYS A 197 14.65 -30.30 -0.87
C LYS A 197 14.48 -31.30 -2.03
N GLY A 198 15.16 -31.02 -3.11
CA GLY A 198 15.14 -31.81 -4.33
C GLY A 198 16.39 -32.68 -4.51
N SER A 199 16.68 -33.04 -5.75
CA SER A 199 17.83 -33.86 -6.14
C SER A 199 18.51 -33.26 -7.39
N LEU A 200 19.78 -33.51 -7.51
CA LEU A 200 20.56 -33.31 -8.71
C LEU A 200 20.94 -34.68 -9.28
N TRP A 201 20.49 -34.94 -10.50
CA TRP A 201 20.76 -36.20 -11.19
C TRP A 201 21.94 -36.02 -12.13
N HIS A 202 22.97 -36.86 -11.98
CA HIS A 202 24.12 -36.90 -12.84
C HIS A 202 23.94 -37.99 -13.89
N LEU A 203 23.93 -37.59 -15.17
CA LEU A 203 23.59 -38.44 -16.31
C LEU A 203 24.79 -38.55 -17.29
N ARG A 204 25.13 -39.78 -17.68
CA ARG A 204 26.18 -40.06 -18.67
C ARG A 204 25.60 -39.95 -20.09
N TYR A 205 26.02 -38.96 -20.87
CA TYR A 205 25.62 -38.84 -22.27
C TYR A 205 26.68 -39.47 -23.16
N PRO A 206 26.40 -40.60 -23.88
CA PRO A 206 27.35 -41.31 -24.71
C PRO A 206 27.91 -40.45 -25.84
N LEU A 207 29.22 -40.48 -26.04
CA LEU A 207 29.88 -39.79 -27.14
C LEU A 207 29.59 -40.53 -28.47
N GLU A 208 29.30 -39.76 -29.51
CA GLU A 208 29.11 -40.30 -30.86
C GLU A 208 30.33 -41.08 -31.34
N GLY A 209 30.11 -42.25 -31.97
CA GLY A 209 31.16 -43.10 -32.51
C GLY A 209 31.91 -43.95 -31.48
N LYS A 210 31.46 -43.90 -30.21
CA LYS A 210 32.01 -44.80 -29.17
C LYS A 210 30.90 -45.74 -28.64
N THR A 211 31.34 -46.97 -28.28
CA THR A 211 30.43 -47.90 -27.57
C THR A 211 30.36 -47.49 -26.11
N PHE A 212 29.16 -47.17 -25.64
CA PHE A 212 28.94 -46.74 -24.25
C PHE A 212 29.38 -47.80 -23.27
N ASN A 213 30.22 -47.42 -22.33
CA ASN A 213 30.64 -48.25 -21.21
C ASN A 213 30.65 -47.42 -19.93
N PRO A 214 29.80 -47.67 -18.93
CA PRO A 214 29.69 -46.89 -17.71
C PRO A 214 31.00 -46.88 -16.87
N GLU A 215 31.88 -47.86 -17.07
CA GLU A 215 33.17 -47.95 -16.39
C GLU A 215 34.30 -47.21 -17.12
N ASP A 216 34.08 -46.74 -18.36
CA ASP A 216 35.09 -46.01 -19.16
C ASP A 216 34.65 -44.57 -19.40
N PRO A 217 35.17 -43.58 -18.61
CA PRO A 217 34.82 -42.15 -18.74
C PRO A 217 35.16 -41.55 -20.10
N SER A 218 35.97 -42.20 -20.92
CA SER A 218 36.27 -41.74 -22.28
C SER A 218 35.13 -41.92 -23.26
N THR A 219 34.06 -42.65 -22.89
CA THR A 219 32.93 -43.00 -23.75
C THR A 219 31.72 -42.10 -23.59
N PHE A 220 31.72 -41.22 -22.59
CA PHE A 220 30.59 -40.33 -22.29
C PHE A 220 31.04 -38.98 -21.73
N ILE A 221 30.08 -38.03 -21.64
CA ILE A 221 30.19 -36.82 -20.84
C ILE A 221 29.10 -36.85 -19.78
N VAL A 222 29.39 -36.41 -18.56
CA VAL A 222 28.40 -36.34 -17.48
C VAL A 222 27.77 -34.96 -17.46
N VAL A 223 26.43 -34.90 -17.47
CA VAL A 223 25.64 -33.69 -17.24
C VAL A 223 24.86 -33.81 -15.93
N ALA A 224 24.65 -32.71 -15.25
CA ALA A 224 23.88 -32.67 -14.00
C ALA A 224 22.62 -31.83 -14.17
N THR A 225 21.48 -32.34 -13.73
CA THR A 225 20.18 -31.67 -13.89
C THR A 225 19.27 -31.84 -12.67
N THR A 226 18.43 -30.82 -12.40
CA THR A 226 17.34 -30.91 -11.43
C THR A 226 16.03 -31.34 -12.10
N ARG A 227 15.99 -31.43 -13.46
CA ARG A 227 14.80 -31.68 -14.27
C ARG A 227 15.03 -32.79 -15.34
N PRO A 228 15.16 -34.06 -14.93
CA PRO A 228 15.38 -35.14 -15.88
C PRO A 228 14.33 -35.27 -16.97
N GLU A 229 13.07 -34.92 -16.69
CA GLU A 229 11.96 -35.03 -17.66
C GLU A 229 12.13 -34.15 -18.90
N THR A 230 12.85 -33.02 -18.78
CA THR A 230 13.07 -32.11 -19.90
C THR A 230 14.19 -32.57 -20.84
N MET A 231 14.98 -33.57 -20.42
CA MET A 231 16.07 -34.11 -21.27
C MET A 231 15.58 -34.59 -22.65
N LEU A 232 14.33 -35.01 -22.76
CA LEU A 232 13.74 -35.44 -24.03
C LEU A 232 13.80 -34.33 -25.11
N GLY A 233 13.87 -33.07 -24.72
CA GLY A 233 13.99 -31.89 -25.59
C GLY A 233 15.41 -31.32 -25.68
N ASP A 234 16.43 -32.00 -25.16
CA ASP A 234 17.81 -31.48 -25.22
C ASP A 234 18.32 -31.30 -26.64
N SER A 235 18.96 -30.17 -26.88
CA SER A 235 19.47 -29.75 -28.18
C SER A 235 21.00 -29.64 -28.22
N ALA A 236 21.66 -29.55 -27.06
CA ALA A 236 23.12 -29.50 -26.95
C ALA A 236 23.56 -29.86 -25.53
N VAL A 237 24.90 -30.05 -25.38
CA VAL A 237 25.64 -30.01 -24.11
C VAL A 237 26.58 -28.81 -24.17
N ALA A 238 26.49 -27.90 -23.20
CA ALA A 238 27.40 -26.77 -23.06
C ALA A 238 28.52 -27.06 -22.08
N VAL A 239 29.72 -26.61 -22.40
CA VAL A 239 30.90 -26.66 -21.53
C VAL A 239 31.59 -25.29 -21.56
N HIS A 240 32.30 -24.93 -20.48
CA HIS A 240 32.99 -23.65 -20.44
C HIS A 240 34.17 -23.65 -21.46
N PRO A 241 34.40 -22.56 -22.20
CA PRO A 241 35.47 -22.48 -23.19
C PRO A 241 36.87 -22.81 -22.61
N ASP A 242 37.11 -22.42 -21.36
CA ASP A 242 38.39 -22.59 -20.68
C ASP A 242 38.48 -23.87 -19.84
N ASP A 243 37.43 -24.70 -19.83
CA ASP A 243 37.48 -25.99 -19.11
C ASP A 243 38.28 -27.00 -19.89
N GLU A 244 39.52 -27.23 -19.45
CA GLU A 244 40.44 -28.16 -20.08
C GLU A 244 39.96 -29.60 -20.13
N ARG A 245 39.05 -29.99 -19.19
CA ARG A 245 38.48 -31.35 -19.17
C ARG A 245 37.69 -31.65 -20.43
N TYR A 246 37.01 -30.65 -20.99
CA TYR A 246 36.07 -30.82 -22.08
C TYR A 246 36.46 -30.09 -23.37
N ARG A 247 37.51 -29.25 -23.38
CA ARG A 247 37.96 -28.51 -24.58
C ARG A 247 38.09 -29.38 -25.80
N HIS A 248 38.60 -30.60 -25.66
CA HIS A 248 38.83 -31.55 -26.74
C HIS A 248 37.55 -32.19 -27.28
N LEU A 249 36.42 -32.02 -26.60
CA LEU A 249 35.10 -32.50 -26.99
C LEU A 249 34.25 -31.43 -27.71
N VAL A 250 34.61 -30.17 -27.64
CA VAL A 250 33.89 -29.07 -28.31
C VAL A 250 33.79 -29.32 -29.81
N GLY A 251 32.61 -29.18 -30.40
CA GLY A 251 32.32 -29.49 -31.80
C GLY A 251 32.05 -30.96 -32.10
N LYS A 252 32.28 -31.89 -31.13
CA LYS A 252 31.81 -33.28 -31.22
C LYS A 252 30.33 -33.38 -30.79
N HIS A 253 29.83 -34.60 -30.84
CA HIS A 253 28.41 -34.87 -30.54
C HIS A 253 28.29 -35.97 -29.49
N VAL A 254 27.18 -35.91 -28.80
CA VAL A 254 26.65 -36.98 -27.95
C VAL A 254 25.36 -37.54 -28.54
N ILE A 255 25.02 -38.75 -28.15
CA ILE A 255 23.75 -39.39 -28.46
C ILE A 255 22.87 -39.26 -27.23
N LEU A 256 21.78 -38.53 -27.34
CA LEU A 256 20.83 -38.28 -26.24
C LEU A 256 20.23 -39.61 -25.78
N PRO A 257 20.41 -40.01 -24.51
CA PRO A 257 19.81 -41.23 -23.95
C PRO A 257 18.30 -41.28 -24.13
N LEU A 258 17.72 -42.46 -24.26
CA LEU A 258 16.28 -42.74 -24.43
C LEU A 258 15.69 -42.21 -25.76
N VAL A 259 16.30 -41.21 -26.39
CA VAL A 259 15.77 -40.55 -27.60
C VAL A 259 16.56 -40.97 -28.83
N GLY A 260 17.90 -41.09 -28.70
CA GLY A 260 18.79 -41.38 -29.81
C GLY A 260 19.15 -40.16 -30.66
N ARG A 261 18.75 -38.95 -30.29
CA ARG A 261 19.07 -37.70 -31.02
C ARG A 261 20.56 -37.40 -30.90
N ARG A 262 21.15 -37.02 -32.03
CA ARG A 262 22.51 -36.53 -32.12
C ARG A 262 22.54 -35.05 -31.77
N ILE A 263 23.21 -34.66 -30.67
CA ILE A 263 23.29 -33.26 -30.22
C ILE A 263 24.72 -32.80 -30.05
N PRO A 264 25.09 -31.55 -30.42
CA PRO A 264 26.45 -31.03 -30.36
C PRO A 264 26.90 -30.72 -28.93
N ILE A 265 28.23 -30.76 -28.72
CA ILE A 265 28.90 -30.17 -27.55
C ILE A 265 29.36 -28.78 -27.97
N VAL A 266 28.84 -27.73 -27.29
CA VAL A 266 29.13 -26.33 -27.58
C VAL A 266 29.96 -25.70 -26.47
N ALA A 267 30.80 -24.71 -26.82
CA ALA A 267 31.49 -23.89 -25.82
C ALA A 267 30.67 -22.65 -25.49
N ASP A 268 30.29 -22.46 -24.23
CA ASP A 268 29.53 -21.29 -23.77
C ASP A 268 29.93 -20.95 -22.33
N GLU A 269 30.13 -19.66 -22.05
CA GLU A 269 30.49 -19.13 -20.72
C GLU A 269 29.36 -19.32 -19.67
N TYR A 270 28.17 -19.66 -20.11
CA TYR A 270 27.06 -20.04 -19.22
C TYR A 270 27.39 -21.26 -18.35
N SER A 271 28.18 -22.21 -18.87
CA SER A 271 28.56 -23.39 -18.11
C SER A 271 29.62 -23.04 -17.06
N ASP A 272 29.32 -23.33 -15.79
CA ASP A 272 30.23 -23.09 -14.67
C ASP A 272 31.04 -24.36 -14.37
N PRO A 273 32.36 -24.35 -14.55
CA PRO A 273 33.23 -25.53 -14.33
C PRO A 273 33.20 -26.06 -12.90
N GLU A 274 32.80 -25.23 -11.92
CA GLU A 274 32.78 -25.61 -10.51
C GLU A 274 31.42 -26.17 -10.06
N LYS A 275 30.41 -26.09 -10.92
CA LYS A 275 29.07 -26.59 -10.61
C LYS A 275 28.75 -27.92 -11.28
N GLY A 276 28.24 -28.87 -10.50
CA GLY A 276 27.87 -30.20 -10.99
C GLY A 276 29.07 -30.95 -11.59
N SER A 277 28.93 -31.27 -12.88
CA SER A 277 30.05 -31.89 -13.66
C SER A 277 30.89 -30.86 -14.45
N GLY A 278 30.47 -29.60 -14.48
CA GLY A 278 30.99 -28.58 -15.38
C GLY A 278 30.47 -28.68 -16.82
N ALA A 279 29.61 -29.66 -17.12
CA ALA A 279 28.87 -29.77 -18.38
C ALA A 279 27.39 -29.69 -18.12
N VAL A 280 26.68 -28.85 -18.90
CA VAL A 280 25.26 -28.54 -18.74
C VAL A 280 24.49 -29.01 -19.97
N LYS A 281 23.41 -29.76 -19.77
CA LYS A 281 22.46 -30.03 -20.84
C LYS A 281 21.73 -28.74 -21.22
N ILE A 282 21.49 -28.52 -22.48
CA ILE A 282 20.81 -27.34 -22.99
C ILE A 282 19.47 -27.73 -23.60
N THR A 283 18.39 -27.24 -22.95
CA THR A 283 17.01 -27.47 -23.36
C THR A 283 16.30 -26.15 -23.61
N PRO A 284 16.48 -25.51 -24.78
CA PRO A 284 16.05 -24.15 -25.04
C PRO A 284 14.56 -23.88 -24.87
N ALA A 285 13.72 -24.90 -24.98
CA ALA A 285 12.26 -24.77 -24.82
C ALA A 285 11.78 -24.87 -23.37
N HIS A 286 12.64 -25.17 -22.37
CA HIS A 286 12.25 -25.47 -21.00
C HIS A 286 13.08 -24.79 -19.91
N ASP A 287 14.01 -23.90 -20.28
CA ASP A 287 14.80 -23.09 -19.37
C ASP A 287 15.16 -21.76 -20.02
N PHE A 288 14.99 -20.64 -19.30
CA PHE A 288 15.23 -19.30 -19.81
C PHE A 288 16.71 -19.05 -20.17
N ASN A 289 17.64 -19.59 -19.38
CA ASN A 289 19.07 -19.46 -19.68
C ASN A 289 19.47 -20.33 -20.87
N ASP A 290 18.97 -21.57 -20.93
CA ASP A 290 19.18 -22.46 -22.07
C ASP A 290 18.59 -21.88 -23.35
N PHE A 291 17.50 -21.12 -23.28
CA PHE A 291 16.92 -20.42 -24.42
C PHE A 291 17.89 -19.40 -25.01
N GLU A 292 18.57 -18.63 -24.16
CA GLU A 292 19.57 -17.67 -24.63
C GLU A 292 20.84 -18.36 -25.20
N VAL A 293 21.29 -19.46 -24.58
CA VAL A 293 22.35 -20.32 -25.17
C VAL A 293 21.89 -20.85 -26.52
N GLY A 294 20.64 -21.31 -26.61
CA GLY A 294 20.04 -21.80 -27.85
C GLY A 294 20.08 -20.78 -28.99
N LYS A 295 19.77 -19.52 -28.70
CA LYS A 295 19.87 -18.41 -29.65
C LYS A 295 21.29 -18.16 -30.12
N ARG A 296 22.26 -18.08 -29.18
CA ARG A 296 23.68 -17.84 -29.50
C ARG A 296 24.24 -18.91 -30.40
N HIS A 297 23.84 -20.16 -30.23
CA HIS A 297 24.32 -21.31 -30.97
C HIS A 297 23.35 -21.83 -32.05
N SER A 298 22.26 -21.13 -32.31
CA SER A 298 21.22 -21.52 -33.30
C SER A 298 20.72 -22.97 -33.08
N LEU A 299 20.47 -23.36 -31.83
CA LEU A 299 20.01 -24.70 -31.46
C LEU A 299 18.51 -24.86 -31.68
N PRO A 300 18.02 -26.06 -32.02
CA PRO A 300 16.59 -26.35 -32.07
C PRO A 300 15.89 -26.13 -30.72
N GLN A 301 14.71 -25.56 -30.76
CA GLN A 301 13.83 -25.37 -29.61
C GLN A 301 12.76 -26.46 -29.61
N ILE A 302 12.96 -27.52 -28.83
CA ILE A 302 12.10 -28.71 -28.80
C ILE A 302 11.27 -28.68 -27.52
N ASN A 303 10.01 -28.22 -27.64
CA ASN A 303 9.06 -28.28 -26.55
C ASN A 303 8.52 -29.71 -26.38
N VAL A 304 8.67 -30.29 -25.19
CA VAL A 304 8.21 -31.68 -24.89
C VAL A 304 7.08 -31.74 -23.87
N LEU A 305 6.50 -30.59 -23.51
CA LEU A 305 5.34 -30.50 -22.62
C LEU A 305 4.15 -29.85 -23.35
N ASP A 306 2.94 -30.29 -22.99
CA ASP A 306 1.70 -29.63 -23.40
C ASP A 306 1.34 -28.49 -22.42
N ILE A 307 0.19 -27.83 -22.69
CA ILE A 307 -0.29 -26.73 -21.86
C ILE A 307 -0.66 -27.13 -20.42
N GLU A 308 -0.91 -28.42 -20.16
CA GLU A 308 -1.19 -28.97 -18.83
C GLU A 308 0.10 -29.47 -18.12
N GLY A 309 1.26 -29.28 -18.74
CA GLY A 309 2.55 -29.75 -18.23
C GLY A 309 2.72 -31.27 -18.31
N ARG A 310 2.03 -31.91 -19.24
CA ARG A 310 2.18 -33.33 -19.54
C ARG A 310 3.15 -33.51 -20.69
N ILE A 311 3.78 -34.68 -20.75
CA ILE A 311 4.68 -35.03 -21.83
C ILE A 311 3.93 -35.08 -23.19
N ALA A 312 4.41 -34.35 -24.18
CA ALA A 312 3.81 -34.20 -25.51
C ALA A 312 4.81 -34.58 -26.62
N LEU A 313 4.78 -35.84 -27.06
CA LEU A 313 5.75 -36.35 -28.01
C LEU A 313 5.12 -36.86 -29.33
N THR A 314 3.93 -37.49 -29.28
CA THR A 314 3.38 -38.25 -30.42
C THR A 314 3.16 -37.39 -31.65
N ASP A 315 2.50 -36.25 -31.50
CA ASP A 315 2.16 -35.29 -32.58
C ASP A 315 3.12 -34.11 -32.65
N ASN A 316 4.34 -34.27 -32.14
CA ASN A 316 5.34 -33.21 -32.02
C ASN A 316 6.40 -33.33 -33.14
N GLU A 317 6.17 -32.62 -34.23
CA GLU A 317 7.08 -32.63 -35.38
C GLU A 317 8.50 -32.22 -34.99
N ALA A 318 8.68 -31.20 -34.13
CA ALA A 318 9.99 -30.73 -33.66
C ALA A 318 10.72 -31.81 -32.85
N TYR A 319 10.00 -32.63 -32.11
CA TYR A 319 10.59 -33.77 -31.37
C TYR A 319 11.10 -34.85 -32.33
N TRP A 320 10.32 -35.22 -33.37
CA TRP A 320 10.67 -36.27 -34.31
C TRP A 320 11.67 -35.85 -35.38
N HIS A 321 11.85 -34.53 -35.58
CA HIS A 321 12.78 -34.05 -36.59
C HIS A 321 14.25 -34.44 -36.22
N GLY A 322 14.92 -35.00 -37.21
CA GLY A 322 16.34 -35.44 -37.05
C GLY A 322 16.57 -36.68 -36.16
N LEU A 323 15.50 -37.37 -35.75
CA LEU A 323 15.65 -38.66 -35.07
C LEU A 323 16.03 -39.78 -36.09
N PRO A 324 16.83 -40.74 -35.67
CA PRO A 324 17.14 -41.92 -36.51
C PRO A 324 15.86 -42.74 -36.72
N GLN A 325 15.80 -43.47 -37.87
CA GLN A 325 14.63 -44.32 -38.21
C GLN A 325 14.36 -45.41 -37.17
N ASN A 326 15.33 -45.78 -36.41
CA ASN A 326 15.26 -46.78 -35.33
C ASN A 326 15.24 -46.12 -33.92
N ALA A 327 14.77 -44.87 -33.82
CA ALA A 327 14.61 -44.20 -32.53
C ALA A 327 13.77 -45.05 -31.58
N SER A 328 14.14 -45.07 -30.32
CA SER A 328 13.49 -45.91 -29.32
C SER A 328 12.01 -45.50 -29.14
N PRO A 329 11.06 -46.40 -29.32
CA PRO A 329 9.66 -46.12 -29.04
C PRO A 329 9.34 -45.96 -27.54
N GLN A 330 10.30 -46.28 -26.68
CA GLN A 330 10.14 -46.26 -25.22
C GLN A 330 9.81 -44.83 -24.72
N ALA A 331 10.54 -43.82 -25.18
CA ALA A 331 10.24 -42.43 -24.80
C ALA A 331 8.82 -41.98 -25.20
N ALA A 332 8.32 -42.46 -26.37
CA ALA A 332 6.98 -42.13 -26.85
C ALA A 332 5.87 -42.66 -25.92
N THR A 333 6.13 -43.69 -25.12
CA THR A 333 5.16 -44.20 -24.16
C THR A 333 4.87 -43.25 -23.00
N LEU A 334 5.68 -42.20 -22.82
CA LEU A 334 5.47 -41.17 -21.82
C LEU A 334 4.42 -40.13 -22.23
N HIS A 335 3.99 -40.14 -23.52
CA HIS A 335 3.02 -39.17 -24.01
C HIS A 335 1.74 -39.16 -23.17
N GLY A 336 1.28 -37.94 -22.80
CA GLY A 336 0.13 -37.71 -21.92
C GLY A 336 0.38 -37.92 -20.42
N MET A 337 1.60 -38.39 -20.03
CA MET A 337 1.95 -38.59 -18.63
C MET A 337 2.28 -37.24 -17.95
N ASP A 338 1.85 -37.05 -16.71
CA ASP A 338 2.28 -35.91 -15.88
C ASP A 338 3.81 -35.85 -15.80
N ARG A 339 4.37 -34.64 -15.89
CA ARG A 339 5.81 -34.39 -15.92
C ARG A 339 6.58 -35.00 -14.73
N PHE A 340 6.01 -35.00 -13.52
CA PHE A 340 6.67 -35.55 -12.35
C PHE A 340 6.58 -37.08 -12.31
N ALA A 341 5.50 -37.63 -12.83
CA ALA A 341 5.37 -39.08 -13.03
C ALA A 341 6.35 -39.57 -14.11
N ALA A 342 6.46 -38.83 -15.21
CA ALA A 342 7.42 -39.10 -16.28
C ALA A 342 8.88 -38.99 -15.79
N ARG A 343 9.17 -38.00 -14.95
CA ARG A 343 10.51 -37.87 -14.28
C ARG A 343 10.92 -39.16 -13.57
N LYS A 344 10.01 -39.72 -12.77
CA LYS A 344 10.29 -40.97 -12.04
C LYS A 344 10.55 -42.14 -12.99
N GLN A 345 9.77 -42.26 -14.06
CA GLN A 345 9.93 -43.31 -15.04
C GLN A 345 11.22 -43.17 -15.85
N ILE A 346 11.56 -41.94 -16.25
CA ILE A 346 12.83 -41.63 -16.96
C ILE A 346 14.01 -42.00 -16.07
N VAL A 347 14.05 -41.59 -14.82
CA VAL A 347 15.10 -41.88 -13.88
C VAL A 347 15.28 -43.38 -13.72
N ALA A 348 14.18 -44.16 -13.59
CA ALA A 348 14.25 -45.62 -13.51
C ALA A 348 14.91 -46.24 -14.77
N TRP A 349 14.52 -45.79 -15.96
CA TRP A 349 15.13 -46.30 -17.21
C TRP A 349 16.59 -45.92 -17.37
N LEU A 350 16.99 -44.73 -16.90
CA LEU A 350 18.39 -44.27 -16.93
C LEU A 350 19.26 -45.07 -15.94
N GLU A 351 18.68 -45.50 -14.81
CA GLU A 351 19.33 -46.36 -13.85
C GLU A 351 19.54 -47.78 -14.42
N GLU A 352 18.49 -48.38 -14.98
CA GLU A 352 18.55 -49.69 -15.62
C GLU A 352 19.55 -49.76 -16.77
N SER A 353 19.71 -48.67 -17.51
CA SER A 353 20.66 -48.58 -18.66
C SER A 353 22.07 -48.18 -18.28
N GLY A 354 22.37 -47.94 -17.00
CA GLY A 354 23.67 -47.46 -16.51
C GLY A 354 24.00 -46.00 -16.90
N ILE A 355 23.05 -45.28 -17.42
CA ILE A 355 23.19 -43.84 -17.77
C ILE A 355 23.16 -42.98 -16.50
N LEU A 356 22.35 -43.30 -15.50
CA LEU A 356 22.35 -42.61 -14.22
C LEU A 356 23.68 -42.91 -13.49
N GLU A 357 24.45 -41.86 -13.21
CA GLU A 357 25.69 -42.00 -12.47
C GLU A 357 25.49 -41.99 -10.96
N LYS A 358 24.80 -40.89 -10.49
CA LYS A 358 24.48 -40.73 -9.08
C LYS A 358 23.29 -39.78 -8.94
N ILE A 359 22.66 -39.81 -7.77
CA ILE A 359 21.65 -38.85 -7.31
C ILE A 359 22.22 -38.15 -6.09
N GLU A 360 22.24 -36.82 -6.12
CA GLU A 360 22.79 -36.00 -5.07
C GLU A 360 21.69 -35.12 -4.46
N PRO A 361 21.51 -35.08 -3.14
CA PRO A 361 20.55 -34.15 -2.52
C PRO A 361 20.90 -32.73 -2.88
N ASN A 362 19.91 -31.97 -3.35
CA ASN A 362 20.08 -30.58 -3.76
C ASN A 362 18.91 -29.71 -3.29
N VAL A 363 19.24 -28.69 -2.50
CA VAL A 363 18.27 -27.69 -2.08
C VAL A 363 18.31 -26.57 -3.11
N HIS A 364 17.18 -26.28 -3.75
CA HIS A 364 17.10 -25.26 -4.78
C HIS A 364 15.72 -24.58 -4.80
N MET A 365 15.68 -23.41 -5.43
CA MET A 365 14.46 -22.65 -5.62
C MET A 365 13.65 -23.21 -6.78
N VAL A 366 12.34 -23.38 -6.59
CA VAL A 366 11.41 -23.85 -7.63
C VAL A 366 10.31 -22.83 -7.81
N PRO A 367 10.09 -22.37 -9.06
CA PRO A 367 9.06 -21.36 -9.34
C PRO A 367 7.66 -21.94 -9.16
N HIS A 368 6.82 -21.26 -8.40
CA HIS A 368 5.39 -21.58 -8.19
C HIS A 368 4.53 -20.37 -8.51
N GLY A 369 3.36 -20.59 -9.07
CA GLY A 369 2.37 -19.52 -9.28
C GLY A 369 1.79 -19.05 -7.95
N ASP A 370 1.76 -17.74 -7.75
CA ASP A 370 1.27 -17.11 -6.50
C ASP A 370 -0.22 -17.41 -6.25
N ARG A 371 -1.00 -17.58 -7.32
CA ARG A 371 -2.44 -17.85 -7.29
C ARG A 371 -2.75 -19.34 -7.28
N SER A 372 -2.08 -20.10 -8.11
CA SER A 372 -2.35 -21.53 -8.31
C SER A 372 -1.66 -22.44 -7.29
N GLY A 373 -0.51 -21.99 -6.76
CA GLY A 373 0.37 -22.77 -5.87
C GLY A 373 1.05 -23.95 -6.54
N VAL A 374 1.00 -24.07 -7.87
CA VAL A 374 1.64 -25.16 -8.64
C VAL A 374 2.96 -24.72 -9.22
N VAL A 375 3.83 -25.69 -9.52
CA VAL A 375 5.11 -25.44 -10.20
C VAL A 375 4.85 -24.87 -11.59
N ILE A 376 5.46 -23.72 -11.86
CA ILE A 376 5.40 -23.01 -13.14
C ILE A 376 6.39 -23.62 -14.13
N GLU A 377 6.00 -23.70 -15.39
CA GLU A 377 6.84 -24.20 -16.47
C GLU A 377 7.31 -23.07 -17.39
N PRO A 378 8.61 -22.95 -17.70
CA PRO A 378 9.03 -22.22 -18.88
C PRO A 378 8.41 -22.87 -20.12
N TYR A 379 7.57 -22.13 -20.83
CA TYR A 379 6.80 -22.67 -21.94
C TYR A 379 6.96 -21.82 -23.20
N LEU A 380 7.31 -22.45 -24.31
CA LEU A 380 7.53 -21.77 -25.57
C LEU A 380 6.24 -21.59 -26.35
N THR A 381 5.80 -20.34 -26.49
CA THR A 381 4.54 -20.02 -27.18
C THR A 381 4.58 -18.64 -27.82
N ASP A 382 3.69 -18.43 -28.80
CA ASP A 382 3.47 -17.12 -29.41
C ASP A 382 2.67 -16.25 -28.43
N GLN A 383 3.18 -15.06 -28.15
CA GLN A 383 2.57 -14.11 -27.25
C GLN A 383 2.67 -12.68 -27.79
N TRP A 384 1.81 -11.80 -27.30
CA TRP A 384 1.88 -10.38 -27.57
C TRP A 384 2.74 -9.66 -26.52
N TYR A 385 3.61 -8.78 -26.98
CA TYR A 385 4.56 -8.03 -26.14
C TYR A 385 4.46 -6.53 -26.39
N VAL A 386 4.66 -5.75 -25.32
CA VAL A 386 4.99 -4.32 -25.38
C VAL A 386 6.50 -4.14 -25.28
N ASP A 387 7.07 -3.29 -26.12
CA ASP A 387 8.44 -2.80 -25.96
C ASP A 387 8.52 -1.85 -24.76
N ALA A 388 8.50 -2.44 -23.58
CA ALA A 388 8.53 -1.73 -22.33
C ALA A 388 9.84 -0.95 -22.12
N LYS A 389 10.94 -1.42 -22.74
CA LYS A 389 12.24 -0.75 -22.62
C LYS A 389 12.23 0.63 -23.26
N THR A 390 11.64 0.75 -24.43
CA THR A 390 11.47 2.05 -25.13
C THR A 390 10.50 2.95 -24.35
N MET A 391 9.36 2.42 -23.92
CA MET A 391 8.35 3.19 -23.19
C MET A 391 8.81 3.61 -21.77
N ALA A 392 9.74 2.89 -21.16
CA ALA A 392 10.29 3.23 -19.84
C ALA A 392 11.20 4.47 -19.83
N GLN A 393 11.81 4.84 -20.95
CA GLN A 393 12.79 5.93 -20.96
C GLN A 393 12.21 7.29 -20.54
N PRO A 394 11.06 7.74 -21.05
CA PRO A 394 10.42 8.96 -20.56
C PRO A 394 10.03 8.87 -19.08
N ALA A 395 9.55 7.69 -18.62
CA ALA A 395 9.15 7.47 -17.24
C ALA A 395 10.34 7.52 -16.26
N ILE A 396 11.50 6.97 -16.66
CA ILE A 396 12.76 7.10 -15.89
C ILE A 396 13.19 8.58 -15.84
N ALA A 397 13.13 9.29 -16.97
CA ALA A 397 13.51 10.70 -17.04
C ALA A 397 12.61 11.60 -16.17
N ALA A 398 11.30 11.32 -16.09
CA ALA A 398 10.36 12.07 -15.29
C ALA A 398 10.68 11.98 -13.79
N VAL A 399 11.06 10.81 -13.28
CA VAL A 399 11.46 10.66 -11.87
C VAL A 399 12.85 11.28 -11.63
N ARG A 400 13.80 11.12 -12.55
CA ARG A 400 15.13 11.76 -12.42
C ARG A 400 15.08 13.29 -12.39
N SER A 401 14.17 13.88 -13.14
CA SER A 401 13.99 15.34 -13.19
C SER A 401 13.19 15.89 -12.00
N GLY A 402 12.54 15.04 -11.22
CA GLY A 402 11.61 15.45 -10.16
C GLY A 402 10.23 15.86 -10.68
N ALA A 403 9.90 15.58 -11.96
CA ALA A 403 8.53 15.75 -12.46
C ALA A 403 7.53 14.81 -11.77
N THR A 404 8.01 13.65 -11.33
CA THR A 404 7.32 12.77 -10.41
C THR A 404 8.26 12.40 -9.26
N GLU A 405 7.81 12.58 -8.03
CA GLU A 405 8.56 12.27 -6.81
C GLU A 405 7.90 11.15 -6.01
N PHE A 406 8.72 10.28 -5.42
CA PHE A 406 8.25 9.26 -4.49
C PHE A 406 8.36 9.73 -3.04
N VAL A 407 7.32 9.51 -2.27
CA VAL A 407 7.29 9.79 -0.83
C VAL A 407 6.97 8.48 -0.08
N PRO A 408 7.89 7.96 0.75
CA PRO A 408 9.26 8.46 1.00
C PRO A 408 10.22 8.17 -0.18
N LYS A 409 11.22 9.01 -0.31
CA LYS A 409 12.15 9.05 -1.46
C LYS A 409 12.99 7.78 -1.68
N ASN A 410 13.16 6.95 -0.63
CA ASN A 410 13.90 5.69 -0.75
C ASN A 410 13.31 4.70 -1.80
N TRP A 411 12.03 4.81 -2.14
CA TRP A 411 11.38 3.98 -3.15
C TRP A 411 11.78 4.31 -4.59
N GLU A 412 12.39 5.48 -4.84
CA GLU A 412 12.97 5.80 -6.15
C GLU A 412 14.04 4.77 -6.55
N LYS A 413 14.83 4.29 -5.59
CA LYS A 413 15.85 3.27 -5.87
C LYS A 413 15.22 1.99 -6.42
N THR A 414 14.17 1.49 -5.79
CA THR A 414 13.44 0.30 -6.24
C THR A 414 12.80 0.53 -7.62
N TYR A 415 12.22 1.72 -7.84
CA TYR A 415 11.66 2.09 -9.14
C TYR A 415 12.73 2.06 -10.25
N PHE A 416 13.91 2.67 -10.03
CA PHE A 416 15.00 2.67 -11.02
C PHE A 416 15.56 1.27 -11.27
N GLU A 417 15.77 0.46 -10.23
CA GLU A 417 16.25 -0.92 -10.37
C GLU A 417 15.36 -1.74 -11.30
N TRP A 418 14.05 -1.58 -11.20
CA TRP A 418 13.11 -2.28 -12.07
C TRP A 418 13.00 -1.67 -13.46
N MET A 419 12.95 -0.35 -13.58
CA MET A 419 12.74 0.33 -14.85
C MET A 419 13.97 0.27 -15.77
N GLU A 420 15.17 0.35 -15.21
CA GLU A 420 16.41 0.26 -15.98
C GLU A 420 16.69 -1.17 -16.51
N ASN A 421 16.17 -2.18 -15.83
CA ASN A 421 16.31 -3.59 -16.20
C ASN A 421 15.01 -4.20 -16.77
N ILE A 422 14.06 -3.35 -17.17
CA ILE A 422 12.74 -3.81 -17.61
C ILE A 422 12.85 -4.71 -18.86
N GLN A 423 12.14 -5.83 -18.79
CA GLN A 423 12.00 -6.78 -19.90
C GLN A 423 10.77 -6.46 -20.76
N PRO A 424 10.70 -6.98 -21.99
CA PRO A 424 9.48 -6.88 -22.78
C PRO A 424 8.26 -7.39 -21.99
N TRP A 425 7.20 -6.61 -21.99
CA TRP A 425 6.01 -6.94 -21.22
C TRP A 425 5.09 -7.85 -22.02
N CYS A 426 4.95 -9.11 -21.61
CA CYS A 426 3.96 -10.04 -22.16
C CYS A 426 2.55 -9.60 -21.73
N ILE A 427 1.72 -9.22 -22.71
CA ILE A 427 0.39 -8.67 -22.45
C ILE A 427 -0.75 -9.61 -22.80
N SER A 428 -0.51 -10.78 -23.38
CA SER A 428 -1.55 -11.76 -23.71
C SER A 428 -1.75 -12.78 -22.58
N ARG A 429 -3.00 -13.12 -22.32
CA ARG A 429 -3.43 -14.12 -21.33
C ARG A 429 -4.46 -15.05 -21.96
N GLN A 430 -4.31 -16.35 -21.73
CA GLN A 430 -5.18 -17.40 -22.26
C GLN A 430 -6.40 -17.61 -21.36
N LEU A 431 -7.07 -16.50 -21.07
CA LEU A 431 -8.27 -16.41 -20.26
C LEU A 431 -9.49 -16.07 -21.10
N TRP A 432 -10.68 -16.17 -20.53
CA TRP A 432 -11.92 -15.74 -21.16
C TRP A 432 -12.43 -14.41 -20.60
N TRP A 433 -12.09 -14.12 -19.35
CA TRP A 433 -12.47 -12.88 -18.69
C TRP A 433 -11.37 -11.82 -18.82
N GLY A 434 -11.66 -10.75 -19.53
CA GLY A 434 -10.78 -9.63 -19.81
C GLY A 434 -11.05 -8.99 -21.16
N HIS A 435 -10.24 -8.00 -21.53
CA HIS A 435 -10.29 -7.35 -22.83
C HIS A 435 -9.72 -8.26 -23.91
N GLN A 436 -10.57 -8.80 -24.79
CA GLN A 436 -10.11 -9.65 -25.88
C GLN A 436 -9.24 -8.84 -26.85
N ILE A 437 -8.09 -9.39 -27.20
CA ILE A 437 -7.10 -8.74 -28.08
C ILE A 437 -7.74 -8.33 -29.40
N PRO A 438 -7.60 -7.04 -29.82
CA PRO A 438 -8.21 -6.55 -31.08
C PRO A 438 -7.34 -6.86 -32.31
N ALA A 439 -7.10 -8.16 -32.51
CA ALA A 439 -6.33 -8.69 -33.64
C ALA A 439 -7.10 -9.83 -34.32
N TRP A 440 -7.06 -9.89 -35.62
CA TRP A 440 -7.75 -10.90 -36.45
C TRP A 440 -6.76 -11.52 -37.41
N TYR A 441 -6.90 -12.81 -37.65
CA TYR A 441 -6.02 -13.63 -38.47
C TYR A 441 -6.74 -14.08 -39.76
N GLY A 442 -6.10 -13.91 -40.89
CA GLY A 442 -6.53 -14.46 -42.15
C GLY A 442 -5.99 -15.88 -42.39
N PRO A 443 -6.36 -16.51 -43.51
CA PRO A 443 -6.04 -17.90 -43.83
C PRO A 443 -4.54 -18.18 -43.98
N ASP A 444 -3.74 -17.20 -44.30
CA ASP A 444 -2.27 -17.26 -44.39
C ASP A 444 -1.55 -16.89 -43.10
N GLY A 445 -2.31 -16.65 -41.99
CA GLY A 445 -1.80 -16.22 -40.71
C GLY A 445 -1.47 -14.73 -40.65
N LYS A 446 -1.79 -13.94 -41.66
CA LYS A 446 -1.61 -12.48 -41.62
C LYS A 446 -2.51 -11.86 -40.56
N VAL A 447 -1.94 -10.95 -39.76
CA VAL A 447 -2.61 -10.27 -38.65
C VAL A 447 -3.16 -8.93 -39.11
N PHE A 448 -4.40 -8.64 -38.76
CA PHE A 448 -5.07 -7.35 -38.93
C PHE A 448 -5.48 -6.81 -37.57
N VAL A 449 -4.96 -5.64 -37.22
CA VAL A 449 -5.22 -4.98 -35.93
C VAL A 449 -6.07 -3.73 -36.18
N ALA A 450 -7.21 -3.63 -35.50
CA ALA A 450 -8.11 -2.48 -35.61
C ALA A 450 -8.89 -2.29 -34.30
N GLU A 451 -9.49 -1.11 -34.10
CA GLU A 451 -10.26 -0.82 -32.87
C GLU A 451 -11.60 -1.59 -32.85
N THR A 452 -12.16 -1.87 -34.02
CA THR A 452 -13.42 -2.61 -34.18
C THR A 452 -13.27 -3.82 -35.11
N GLU A 453 -14.19 -4.78 -34.98
CA GLU A 453 -14.24 -5.95 -35.84
C GLU A 453 -14.54 -5.54 -37.29
N GLU A 454 -15.43 -4.57 -37.49
CA GLU A 454 -15.83 -4.09 -38.82
C GLU A 454 -14.63 -3.51 -39.58
N GLU A 455 -13.79 -2.73 -38.91
CA GLU A 455 -12.56 -2.18 -39.51
C GLU A 455 -11.57 -3.29 -39.86
N ALA A 456 -11.33 -4.22 -38.93
CA ALA A 456 -10.41 -5.33 -39.15
C ALA A 456 -10.87 -6.22 -40.32
N VAL A 457 -12.15 -6.55 -40.36
CA VAL A 457 -12.76 -7.33 -41.44
C VAL A 457 -12.63 -6.57 -42.75
N GLY A 458 -12.93 -5.28 -42.78
CA GLY A 458 -12.78 -4.44 -43.98
C GLY A 458 -11.34 -4.45 -44.51
N HIS A 459 -10.37 -4.28 -43.65
CA HIS A 459 -8.94 -4.33 -43.99
C HIS A 459 -8.52 -5.72 -44.50
N ALA A 460 -8.97 -6.79 -43.84
CA ALA A 460 -8.64 -8.16 -44.23
C ALA A 460 -9.23 -8.54 -45.59
N LEU A 461 -10.54 -8.32 -45.80
CA LEU A 461 -11.21 -8.64 -47.08
C LEU A 461 -10.65 -7.81 -48.20
N GLY A 462 -10.39 -6.51 -47.98
CA GLY A 462 -9.72 -5.65 -48.97
C GLY A 462 -8.36 -6.21 -49.38
N TYR A 463 -7.54 -6.60 -48.40
CA TYR A 463 -6.24 -7.21 -48.66
C TYR A 463 -6.35 -8.52 -49.49
N TYR A 464 -7.25 -9.44 -49.08
CA TYR A 464 -7.38 -10.72 -49.78
C TYR A 464 -7.99 -10.58 -51.18
N VAL A 465 -8.80 -9.55 -51.48
CA VAL A 465 -9.24 -9.19 -52.83
C VAL A 465 -8.06 -8.67 -53.65
N GLU A 466 -7.22 -7.79 -53.09
CA GLU A 466 -6.02 -7.28 -53.76
C GLU A 466 -4.99 -8.37 -54.06
N GLN A 467 -4.88 -9.38 -53.16
CA GLN A 467 -3.99 -10.53 -53.39
C GLN A 467 -4.63 -11.63 -54.27
N GLU A 468 -5.82 -11.39 -54.85
CA GLU A 468 -6.56 -12.34 -55.72
C GLU A 468 -6.88 -13.70 -55.01
N VAL A 469 -6.92 -13.75 -53.68
CA VAL A 469 -7.28 -14.93 -52.89
C VAL A 469 -8.79 -15.15 -52.90
N ILE A 470 -9.56 -14.06 -52.89
CA ILE A 470 -11.02 -14.04 -53.05
C ILE A 470 -11.42 -13.00 -54.08
N THR A 471 -12.60 -13.18 -54.72
CA THR A 471 -13.16 -12.18 -55.62
C THR A 471 -13.74 -10.99 -54.85
N ALA A 472 -13.92 -9.85 -55.54
CA ALA A 472 -14.57 -8.68 -54.95
C ALA A 472 -16.03 -8.98 -54.49
N GLU A 473 -16.75 -9.85 -55.23
CA GLU A 473 -18.09 -10.31 -54.89
C GLU A 473 -18.08 -11.14 -53.61
N GLN A 474 -17.15 -12.12 -53.48
CA GLN A 474 -16.97 -12.91 -52.28
C GLN A 474 -16.59 -12.03 -51.08
N GLY A 475 -15.70 -11.05 -51.26
CA GLY A 475 -15.33 -10.09 -50.22
C GLY A 475 -16.52 -9.25 -49.74
N HIS A 476 -17.37 -8.81 -50.68
CA HIS A 476 -18.60 -8.08 -50.34
C HIS A 476 -19.60 -8.95 -49.56
N ASP A 477 -19.84 -10.18 -50.01
CA ASP A 477 -20.74 -11.12 -49.35
C ASP A 477 -20.25 -11.46 -47.91
N MET A 478 -18.95 -11.72 -47.73
CA MET A 478 -18.33 -11.95 -46.42
C MET A 478 -18.40 -10.72 -45.52
N ALA A 479 -18.36 -9.51 -46.05
CA ALA A 479 -18.52 -8.30 -45.24
C ALA A 479 -19.94 -8.17 -44.69
N LEU A 480 -20.95 -8.59 -45.46
CA LEU A 480 -22.35 -8.51 -45.06
C LEU A 480 -22.82 -9.67 -44.17
N ASP A 481 -22.27 -10.87 -44.36
CA ASP A 481 -22.69 -12.08 -43.68
C ASP A 481 -21.54 -12.69 -42.87
N PRO A 482 -21.56 -12.58 -41.48
CA PRO A 482 -20.56 -13.18 -40.61
C PRO A 482 -20.40 -14.69 -40.80
N ALA A 483 -21.46 -15.43 -41.19
CA ALA A 483 -21.39 -16.87 -41.38
C ALA A 483 -20.52 -17.27 -42.58
N LEU A 484 -20.42 -16.41 -43.62
CA LEU A 484 -19.57 -16.66 -44.79
C LEU A 484 -18.09 -16.44 -44.50
N ARG A 485 -17.74 -15.65 -43.49
CA ARG A 485 -16.34 -15.39 -43.06
C ARG A 485 -15.86 -16.26 -41.92
N GLU A 486 -16.77 -17.05 -41.33
CA GLU A 486 -16.40 -17.96 -40.22
C GLU A 486 -15.28 -18.92 -40.68
N GLY A 487 -14.18 -18.98 -39.92
CA GLY A 487 -12.99 -19.77 -40.24
C GLY A 487 -12.06 -19.14 -41.32
N PHE A 488 -12.50 -18.07 -42.05
CA PHE A 488 -11.64 -17.33 -42.95
C PHE A 488 -10.95 -16.15 -42.29
N ILE A 489 -11.66 -15.45 -41.37
CA ILE A 489 -11.11 -14.42 -40.51
C ILE A 489 -11.45 -14.81 -39.07
N THR A 490 -10.43 -15.01 -38.25
CA THR A 490 -10.58 -15.42 -36.84
C THR A 490 -9.99 -14.40 -35.89
N ARG A 491 -10.73 -14.02 -34.83
CA ARG A 491 -10.24 -13.13 -33.82
C ARG A 491 -9.28 -13.86 -32.86
N ASP A 492 -8.26 -13.17 -32.40
CA ASP A 492 -7.39 -13.68 -31.33
C ASP A 492 -8.23 -14.07 -30.09
N GLU A 493 -8.01 -15.28 -29.56
CA GLU A 493 -8.79 -15.80 -28.44
C GLU A 493 -8.30 -15.26 -27.09
N ASP A 494 -7.08 -14.76 -27.03
CA ASP A 494 -6.46 -14.27 -25.81
C ASP A 494 -7.08 -12.94 -25.37
N VAL A 495 -6.97 -12.67 -24.07
CA VAL A 495 -7.30 -11.37 -23.49
C VAL A 495 -6.03 -10.65 -23.05
N LEU A 496 -6.12 -9.33 -22.90
CA LEU A 496 -5.03 -8.53 -22.41
C LEU A 496 -4.82 -8.74 -20.91
N ASP A 497 -3.57 -8.60 -20.48
CA ASP A 497 -3.19 -8.50 -19.06
C ASP A 497 -4.00 -7.41 -18.36
N THR A 498 -4.49 -7.71 -17.17
CA THR A 498 -5.24 -6.76 -16.33
C THR A 498 -4.52 -5.42 -16.18
N TRP A 499 -3.19 -5.45 -16.01
CA TRP A 499 -2.38 -4.24 -15.85
C TRP A 499 -2.33 -3.35 -17.09
N PHE A 500 -2.69 -3.87 -18.26
CA PHE A 500 -2.78 -3.07 -19.49
C PHE A 500 -3.91 -2.04 -19.43
N SER A 501 -5.10 -2.46 -19.02
CA SER A 501 -6.24 -1.54 -18.83
C SER A 501 -6.05 -0.67 -17.58
N SER A 502 -5.51 -1.23 -16.48
CA SER A 502 -5.28 -0.51 -15.25
C SER A 502 -4.22 0.60 -15.39
N ALA A 503 -3.30 0.47 -16.35
CA ALA A 503 -2.31 1.50 -16.67
C ALA A 503 -2.91 2.76 -17.30
N LEU A 504 -4.13 2.69 -17.82
CA LEU A 504 -4.83 3.82 -18.44
C LEU A 504 -5.70 4.60 -17.42
N TRP A 505 -5.79 4.11 -16.19
CA TRP A 505 -6.71 4.56 -15.15
C TRP A 505 -6.74 6.08 -14.92
N PRO A 506 -5.60 6.81 -14.87
CA PRO A 506 -5.59 8.25 -14.60
C PRO A 506 -6.31 9.11 -15.64
N PHE A 507 -6.44 8.65 -16.88
CA PHE A 507 -7.04 9.43 -17.97
C PHE A 507 -8.25 8.73 -18.62
N SER A 508 -8.27 7.40 -18.68
CA SER A 508 -9.42 6.68 -19.26
C SER A 508 -10.68 6.83 -18.40
N THR A 509 -10.53 6.94 -17.07
CA THR A 509 -11.65 7.22 -16.15
C THR A 509 -12.30 8.57 -16.36
N LEU A 510 -11.57 9.53 -16.92
CA LEU A 510 -12.02 10.89 -17.21
C LEU A 510 -12.67 11.03 -18.61
N GLY A 511 -12.70 9.93 -19.36
CA GLY A 511 -13.38 9.86 -20.68
C GLY A 511 -12.45 9.79 -21.88
N TRP A 512 -11.12 9.85 -21.70
CA TRP A 512 -10.19 9.59 -22.81
C TRP A 512 -10.53 8.22 -23.49
N PRO A 513 -10.52 8.09 -24.82
CA PRO A 513 -9.86 8.93 -25.80
C PRO A 513 -10.65 10.15 -26.31
N ASP A 514 -11.85 10.39 -25.81
CA ASP A 514 -12.61 11.58 -26.18
C ASP A 514 -11.98 12.82 -25.48
N GLU A 515 -11.98 13.96 -26.16
CA GLU A 515 -11.55 15.25 -25.58
C GLU A 515 -12.66 15.78 -24.68
N THR A 516 -12.68 15.30 -23.43
CA THR A 516 -13.69 15.71 -22.44
C THR A 516 -13.18 16.86 -21.57
N LYS A 517 -14.11 17.68 -21.05
CA LYS A 517 -13.78 18.69 -20.04
C LYS A 517 -13.19 18.09 -18.78
N ASP A 518 -13.51 16.84 -18.46
CA ASP A 518 -12.98 16.14 -17.30
C ASP A 518 -11.50 15.79 -17.48
N VAL A 519 -11.09 15.34 -18.67
CA VAL A 519 -9.67 15.12 -19.00
C VAL A 519 -8.90 16.44 -18.91
N GLU A 520 -9.43 17.52 -19.51
CA GLU A 520 -8.78 18.84 -19.48
C GLU A 520 -8.62 19.38 -18.07
N ARG A 521 -9.60 19.16 -17.18
CA ARG A 521 -9.65 19.71 -15.82
C ARG A 521 -8.92 18.88 -14.78
N TYR A 522 -9.03 17.56 -14.82
CA TYR A 522 -8.61 16.65 -13.74
C TYR A 522 -7.39 15.79 -14.07
N TYR A 523 -6.83 15.90 -15.27
CA TYR A 523 -5.54 15.29 -15.62
C TYR A 523 -4.49 16.38 -15.82
N PRO A 524 -3.26 16.22 -15.27
CA PRO A 524 -2.78 15.12 -14.39
C PRO A 524 -3.47 15.09 -13.03
N THR A 525 -3.42 13.95 -12.36
CA THR A 525 -3.87 13.83 -10.96
C THR A 525 -2.82 14.44 -10.02
N ASP A 526 -3.20 14.80 -8.78
CA ASP A 526 -2.28 15.49 -7.85
C ASP A 526 -1.36 14.52 -7.10
N VAL A 527 -1.89 13.38 -6.66
CA VAL A 527 -1.12 12.38 -5.92
C VAL A 527 -1.67 10.98 -6.17
N LEU A 528 -0.78 10.03 -6.34
CA LEU A 528 -1.11 8.61 -6.32
C LEU A 528 -0.75 8.02 -4.95
N VAL A 529 -1.70 7.36 -4.29
CA VAL A 529 -1.49 6.69 -2.99
C VAL A 529 -1.58 5.18 -3.20
N THR A 530 -0.50 4.46 -2.94
CA THR A 530 -0.44 3.02 -3.21
C THR A 530 0.53 2.29 -2.26
N GLY A 531 0.51 0.96 -2.28
CA GLY A 531 1.52 0.11 -1.64
C GLY A 531 2.75 -0.06 -2.52
N PHE A 532 3.87 -0.43 -1.92
CA PHE A 532 5.12 -0.65 -2.64
C PHE A 532 5.08 -1.87 -3.58
N ASP A 533 4.24 -2.83 -3.29
CA ASP A 533 4.09 -4.10 -4.00
C ASP A 533 3.57 -3.94 -5.44
N ILE A 534 2.95 -2.82 -5.77
CA ILE A 534 2.46 -2.51 -7.11
C ILE A 534 3.17 -1.31 -7.78
N ILE A 535 4.33 -0.88 -7.29
CA ILE A 535 5.12 0.17 -7.95
C ILE A 535 5.43 -0.22 -9.40
N PHE A 536 5.91 -1.43 -9.64
CA PHE A 536 6.23 -1.89 -10.98
C PHE A 536 4.98 -2.22 -11.82
N PHE A 537 4.02 -2.92 -11.21
CA PHE A 537 2.84 -3.38 -11.94
C PHE A 537 1.91 -2.24 -12.35
N TRP A 538 1.76 -1.23 -11.49
CA TRP A 538 0.76 -0.18 -11.70
C TRP A 538 1.39 1.20 -11.88
N VAL A 539 2.20 1.67 -10.93
CA VAL A 539 2.81 3.02 -11.01
C VAL A 539 3.63 3.17 -12.28
N ALA A 540 4.58 2.27 -12.51
CA ALA A 540 5.44 2.30 -13.69
C ALA A 540 4.64 2.21 -15.01
N ARG A 541 3.61 1.35 -15.04
CA ARG A 541 2.75 1.19 -16.22
C ARG A 541 1.92 2.45 -16.50
N MET A 542 1.35 3.07 -15.47
CA MET A 542 0.64 4.35 -15.63
C MET A 542 1.58 5.46 -16.10
N MET A 543 2.81 5.53 -15.58
CA MET A 543 3.82 6.48 -16.04
C MET A 543 4.15 6.30 -17.52
N MET A 544 4.38 5.06 -17.98
CA MET A 544 4.66 4.75 -19.38
C MET A 544 3.50 5.16 -20.29
N MET A 545 2.28 4.77 -19.96
CA MET A 545 1.09 5.05 -20.76
C MET A 545 0.70 6.53 -20.73
N GLY A 546 0.73 7.18 -19.57
CA GLY A 546 0.43 8.61 -19.43
C GLY A 546 1.38 9.48 -20.23
N LEU A 547 2.68 9.26 -20.12
CA LEU A 547 3.68 10.00 -20.88
C LEU A 547 3.59 9.74 -22.39
N HIS A 548 3.22 8.51 -22.81
CA HIS A 548 3.08 8.19 -24.23
C HIS A 548 1.83 8.81 -24.85
N PHE A 549 0.65 8.72 -24.20
CA PHE A 549 -0.63 9.14 -24.79
C PHE A 549 -0.99 10.58 -24.43
N MET A 550 -0.77 10.98 -23.18
CA MET A 550 -1.13 12.31 -22.68
C MET A 550 -0.01 13.32 -22.79
N LYS A 551 1.24 12.90 -23.04
CA LYS A 551 2.46 13.72 -23.14
C LYS A 551 2.82 14.46 -21.85
N ASP A 552 2.23 14.05 -20.75
CA ASP A 552 2.48 14.61 -19.41
C ASP A 552 2.48 13.48 -18.36
N VAL A 553 3.12 13.74 -17.20
CA VAL A 553 3.12 12.78 -16.09
C VAL A 553 1.70 12.58 -15.58
N PRO A 554 1.28 11.35 -15.26
CA PRO A 554 -0.06 11.12 -14.74
C PRO A 554 -0.26 11.66 -13.32
N PHE A 555 0.83 11.85 -12.57
CA PHE A 555 0.85 12.39 -11.21
C PHE A 555 2.25 12.92 -10.84
N PRO A 556 2.35 14.08 -10.17
CA PRO A 556 3.62 14.63 -9.71
C PRO A 556 4.13 13.96 -8.43
N THR A 557 3.28 13.33 -7.64
CA THR A 557 3.64 12.67 -6.38
C THR A 557 3.10 11.25 -6.31
N VAL A 558 3.97 10.33 -5.87
CA VAL A 558 3.60 8.95 -5.54
C VAL A 558 3.87 8.71 -4.05
N TYR A 559 2.81 8.64 -3.25
CA TYR A 559 2.92 8.30 -1.85
C TYR A 559 2.81 6.79 -1.65
N ILE A 560 3.86 6.20 -1.09
CA ILE A 560 3.93 4.76 -0.79
C ILE A 560 3.65 4.54 0.69
N HIS A 561 2.48 3.98 0.99
CA HIS A 561 2.09 3.67 2.36
C HIS A 561 2.68 2.35 2.85
N ALA A 562 2.75 2.22 4.17
CA ALA A 562 3.17 1.02 4.86
C ALA A 562 2.18 -0.15 4.70
N LEU A 563 2.63 -1.37 5.00
CA LEU A 563 1.75 -2.54 5.09
C LEU A 563 1.13 -2.65 6.48
N VAL A 564 -0.10 -3.18 6.52
CA VAL A 564 -0.76 -3.53 7.79
C VAL A 564 -0.49 -5.01 8.11
N ARG A 565 0.12 -5.23 9.26
CA ARG A 565 0.44 -6.55 9.83
C ARG A 565 -0.42 -6.81 11.06
N ASP A 566 -0.50 -8.05 11.49
CA ASP A 566 -1.14 -8.38 12.75
C ASP A 566 -0.35 -7.83 13.96
N GLU A 567 -0.89 -7.96 15.15
CA GLU A 567 -0.29 -7.48 16.39
C GLU A 567 1.13 -8.01 16.63
N LYS A 568 1.42 -9.22 16.15
CA LYS A 568 2.74 -9.86 16.26
C LYS A 568 3.71 -9.47 15.14
N GLY A 569 3.28 -8.63 14.19
CA GLY A 569 4.07 -8.23 13.03
C GLY A 569 4.06 -9.21 11.86
N ALA A 570 3.25 -10.28 11.90
CA ALA A 570 3.14 -11.23 10.81
C ALA A 570 2.24 -10.70 9.69
N LYS A 571 2.54 -11.06 8.44
CA LYS A 571 1.66 -10.78 7.29
C LYS A 571 0.31 -11.46 7.49
N MET A 572 -0.77 -10.70 7.36
CA MET A 572 -2.13 -11.23 7.43
C MET A 572 -2.43 -12.08 6.20
N SER A 573 -2.96 -13.29 6.41
CA SER A 573 -3.43 -14.15 5.32
C SER A 573 -4.56 -15.06 5.79
N LYS A 574 -5.49 -15.40 4.87
CA LYS A 574 -6.60 -16.32 5.16
C LYS A 574 -6.09 -17.70 5.59
N SER A 575 -4.99 -18.15 5.01
CA SER A 575 -4.36 -19.45 5.35
C SER A 575 -3.81 -19.51 6.77
N LYS A 576 -3.37 -18.38 7.33
CA LYS A 576 -2.89 -18.28 8.72
C LYS A 576 -4.00 -17.99 9.73
N GLY A 577 -5.21 -17.65 9.28
CA GLY A 577 -6.35 -17.32 10.15
C GLY A 577 -6.18 -16.02 10.95
N ASN A 578 -5.24 -15.15 10.58
CA ASN A 578 -4.93 -13.89 11.28
C ASN A 578 -5.46 -12.65 10.54
N VAL A 579 -6.35 -12.81 9.58
CA VAL A 579 -6.97 -11.69 8.85
C VAL A 579 -7.97 -10.98 9.75
N ILE A 580 -7.81 -9.67 9.87
CA ILE A 580 -8.74 -8.78 10.55
C ILE A 580 -9.64 -8.14 9.49
N ASP A 581 -10.96 -8.35 9.60
CA ASP A 581 -11.94 -7.71 8.73
C ASP A 581 -12.18 -6.26 9.20
N PRO A 582 -11.99 -5.25 8.35
CA PRO A 582 -12.28 -3.86 8.70
C PRO A 582 -13.71 -3.62 9.20
N LEU A 583 -14.70 -4.30 8.61
CA LEU A 583 -16.09 -4.13 9.00
C LEU A 583 -16.37 -4.60 10.44
N ASN A 584 -15.71 -5.68 10.87
CA ASN A 584 -15.85 -6.15 12.25
C ASN A 584 -15.34 -5.11 13.26
N LEU A 585 -14.26 -4.40 12.93
CA LEU A 585 -13.74 -3.32 13.78
C LEU A 585 -14.66 -2.10 13.74
N ILE A 586 -15.22 -1.77 12.58
CA ILE A 586 -16.21 -0.69 12.44
C ILE A 586 -17.45 -0.99 13.29
N ASP A 587 -17.97 -2.22 13.23
CA ASP A 587 -19.13 -2.63 14.01
C ASP A 587 -18.91 -2.56 15.53
N GLN A 588 -17.68 -2.85 15.98
CA GLN A 588 -17.33 -2.85 17.40
C GLN A 588 -16.94 -1.46 17.93
N TYR A 589 -16.19 -0.69 17.17
CA TYR A 589 -15.54 0.54 17.64
C TYR A 589 -15.96 1.80 16.89
N GLY A 590 -16.62 1.68 15.74
CA GLY A 590 -16.94 2.78 14.83
C GLY A 590 -15.86 3.00 13.77
N ALA A 591 -16.29 3.55 12.62
CA ALA A 591 -15.40 3.85 11.49
C ALA A 591 -14.33 4.90 11.87
N ASP A 592 -14.70 5.93 12.61
CA ASP A 592 -13.80 7.00 13.03
C ASP A 592 -12.63 6.49 13.88
N ALA A 593 -12.89 5.54 14.81
CA ALA A 593 -11.84 4.94 15.64
C ALA A 593 -10.83 4.14 14.81
N LEU A 594 -11.31 3.36 13.83
CA LEU A 594 -10.46 2.62 12.91
C LEU A 594 -9.63 3.56 12.03
N ARG A 595 -10.27 4.55 11.41
CA ARG A 595 -9.61 5.54 10.54
C ARG A 595 -8.50 6.30 11.28
N PHE A 596 -8.82 6.81 12.47
CA PHE A 596 -7.84 7.53 13.28
C PHE A 596 -6.67 6.63 13.70
N THR A 597 -6.94 5.36 14.05
CA THR A 597 -5.89 4.38 14.36
C THR A 597 -4.95 4.19 13.18
N LEU A 598 -5.50 3.93 11.99
CA LEU A 598 -4.71 3.71 10.78
C LEU A 598 -3.86 4.93 10.41
N ALA A 599 -4.45 6.13 10.46
CA ALA A 599 -3.72 7.37 10.19
C ALA A 599 -2.63 7.66 11.23
N ALA A 600 -2.94 7.51 12.54
CA ALA A 600 -1.99 7.75 13.63
C ALA A 600 -0.81 6.78 13.65
N MET A 601 -0.97 5.59 13.06
CA MET A 601 0.09 4.58 12.93
C MET A 601 0.81 4.63 11.58
N ALA A 602 0.34 5.43 10.62
CA ALA A 602 0.91 5.53 9.28
C ALA A 602 2.18 6.39 9.24
N ALA A 603 3.23 5.95 9.96
CA ALA A 603 4.55 6.55 9.86
C ALA A 603 5.22 6.13 8.54
N GLN A 604 5.91 7.06 7.88
CA GLN A 604 6.61 6.78 6.63
C GLN A 604 7.69 5.70 6.84
N GLY A 605 7.67 4.68 5.98
CA GLY A 605 8.69 3.64 5.95
C GLY A 605 8.60 2.58 7.07
N ARG A 606 7.50 2.52 7.82
CA ARG A 606 7.29 1.53 8.88
C ARG A 606 5.97 0.81 8.74
N ASP A 607 6.00 -0.53 8.79
CA ASP A 607 4.79 -1.33 8.79
C ASP A 607 3.96 -1.10 10.06
N ILE A 608 2.65 -1.16 9.90
CA ILE A 608 1.68 -0.97 10.98
C ILE A 608 1.41 -2.31 11.65
N LYS A 609 1.78 -2.46 12.91
CA LYS A 609 1.36 -3.59 13.75
C LYS A 609 0.01 -3.25 14.40
N LEU A 610 -1.07 -3.75 13.82
CA LEU A 610 -2.42 -3.41 14.24
C LEU A 610 -2.87 -4.28 15.43
N ALA A 611 -3.05 -3.64 16.59
CA ALA A 611 -3.68 -4.21 17.77
C ALA A 611 -5.08 -3.63 17.98
N THR A 612 -6.07 -4.46 18.30
CA THR A 612 -7.45 -4.02 18.54
C THR A 612 -7.57 -3.06 19.73
N SER A 613 -6.69 -3.19 20.73
CA SER A 613 -6.60 -2.27 21.88
C SER A 613 -6.28 -0.82 21.49
N ARG A 614 -5.57 -0.61 20.36
CA ARG A 614 -5.32 0.72 19.82
C ARG A 614 -6.61 1.35 19.27
N VAL A 615 -7.41 0.57 18.56
CA VAL A 615 -8.70 1.03 18.02
C VAL A 615 -9.65 1.39 19.16
N GLU A 616 -9.69 0.57 20.23
CA GLU A 616 -10.44 0.86 21.45
C GLU A 616 -9.97 2.16 22.10
N GLY A 617 -8.66 2.40 22.18
CA GLY A 617 -8.08 3.64 22.70
C GLY A 617 -8.60 4.88 21.97
N TYR A 618 -8.68 4.84 20.65
CA TYR A 618 -9.20 5.97 19.85
C TYR A 618 -10.72 6.07 19.85
N ARG A 619 -11.44 4.98 20.10
CA ARG A 619 -12.86 5.08 20.44
C ARG A 619 -13.06 5.85 21.77
N ASN A 620 -12.21 5.60 22.77
CA ASN A 620 -12.26 6.35 24.02
C ASN A 620 -11.94 7.84 23.81
N PHE A 621 -11.06 8.16 22.85
CA PHE A 621 -10.80 9.53 22.43
C PHE A 621 -12.06 10.19 21.84
N ALA A 622 -12.75 9.51 20.93
CA ALA A 622 -14.03 9.97 20.39
C ALA A 622 -15.07 10.22 21.51
N THR A 623 -15.16 9.31 22.48
CA THR A 623 -16.03 9.45 23.65
C THR A 623 -15.66 10.67 24.50
N LYS A 624 -14.37 10.95 24.66
CA LYS A 624 -13.90 12.14 25.40
C LYS A 624 -14.29 13.43 24.70
N LEU A 625 -14.11 13.50 23.38
CA LEU A 625 -14.56 14.64 22.56
C LEU A 625 -16.08 14.84 22.68
N TRP A 626 -16.86 13.76 22.56
CA TRP A 626 -18.31 13.78 22.73
C TRP A 626 -18.71 14.40 24.07
N ASN A 627 -18.08 13.94 25.14
CA ASN A 627 -18.35 14.45 26.50
C ASN A 627 -17.91 15.92 26.68
N ALA A 628 -16.83 16.35 26.04
CA ALA A 628 -16.39 17.75 26.05
C ALA A 628 -17.42 18.66 25.33
N CYS A 629 -17.93 18.25 24.18
CA CYS A 629 -18.98 18.99 23.47
C CYS A 629 -20.29 19.03 24.29
N ARG A 630 -20.65 17.92 24.93
CA ARG A 630 -21.81 17.87 25.83
C ARG A 630 -21.63 18.79 27.05
N PHE A 631 -20.45 18.84 27.62
CA PHE A 631 -20.11 19.76 28.71
C PHE A 631 -20.26 21.23 28.26
N ALA A 632 -19.80 21.57 27.06
CA ALA A 632 -19.94 22.91 26.47
C ALA A 632 -21.45 23.27 26.31
N GLU A 633 -22.27 22.34 25.79
CA GLU A 633 -23.72 22.52 25.65
C GLU A 633 -24.40 22.78 27.01
N MET A 634 -24.06 21.97 28.01
CA MET A 634 -24.62 22.11 29.37
C MET A 634 -24.24 23.44 30.03
N ASN A 635 -23.17 24.08 29.61
CA ASN A 635 -22.73 25.39 30.09
C ASN A 635 -23.13 26.53 29.13
N HIS A 636 -24.05 26.26 28.21
CA HIS A 636 -24.58 27.24 27.25
C HIS A 636 -23.51 27.93 26.40
N CYS A 637 -22.42 27.18 26.04
CA CYS A 637 -21.39 27.68 25.16
C CYS A 637 -21.89 27.74 23.72
N ALA A 638 -22.08 28.95 23.23
CA ALA A 638 -22.55 29.25 21.88
C ALA A 638 -21.65 30.32 21.24
N LEU A 639 -21.51 30.24 19.93
CA LEU A 639 -20.74 31.22 19.16
C LEU A 639 -21.67 32.36 18.74
N PRO A 640 -21.48 33.59 19.24
CA PRO A 640 -22.26 34.75 18.79
C PRO A 640 -21.94 35.10 17.32
N GLU A 641 -22.89 35.68 16.63
CA GLU A 641 -22.66 36.21 15.28
C GLU A 641 -21.55 37.28 15.29
N GLY A 642 -20.61 37.15 14.34
CA GLY A 642 -19.46 38.08 14.22
C GLY A 642 -18.44 37.97 15.34
N PHE A 643 -18.40 36.85 16.09
CA PHE A 643 -17.35 36.63 17.10
C PHE A 643 -15.97 36.58 16.47
N ASP A 644 -15.05 37.44 16.98
CA ASP A 644 -13.67 37.48 16.57
C ASP A 644 -12.77 37.02 17.72
N PRO A 645 -12.13 35.84 17.63
CA PRO A 645 -11.28 35.30 18.70
C PRO A 645 -10.03 36.14 18.97
N THR A 646 -9.59 36.97 18.03
CA THR A 646 -8.43 37.88 18.21
C THR A 646 -8.71 39.01 19.19
N GLN A 647 -9.98 39.28 19.49
CA GLN A 647 -10.40 40.32 20.43
C GLN A 647 -10.53 39.83 21.88
N ALA A 648 -10.10 38.58 22.16
CA ALA A 648 -10.15 38.01 23.49
C ALA A 648 -9.32 38.81 24.51
N LYS A 649 -9.91 39.10 25.68
CA LYS A 649 -9.29 39.88 26.75
C LYS A 649 -8.72 38.99 27.86
N GLU A 650 -9.41 37.90 28.16
CA GLU A 650 -8.98 36.96 29.18
C GLU A 650 -7.75 36.17 28.71
N THR A 651 -6.72 36.12 29.55
CA THR A 651 -5.45 35.41 29.22
C THR A 651 -5.70 33.94 28.84
N LEU A 652 -6.62 33.27 29.56
CA LEU A 652 -6.97 31.87 29.26
C LEU A 652 -7.54 31.71 27.85
N ASN A 653 -8.37 32.68 27.42
CA ASN A 653 -8.98 32.62 26.11
C ASN A 653 -7.98 32.97 24.99
N ARG A 654 -7.07 33.92 25.22
CA ARG A 654 -5.96 34.21 24.29
C ARG A 654 -5.02 33.02 24.14
N TRP A 655 -4.77 32.30 25.24
CA TRP A 655 -3.96 31.07 25.22
C TRP A 655 -4.57 29.99 24.33
N ILE A 656 -5.88 29.68 24.47
CA ILE A 656 -6.48 28.60 23.65
C ILE A 656 -6.55 29.01 22.16
N VAL A 657 -6.66 30.28 21.84
CA VAL A 657 -6.57 30.77 20.45
C VAL A 657 -5.16 30.46 19.90
N HIS A 658 -4.11 30.80 20.65
CA HIS A 658 -2.73 30.49 20.27
C HIS A 658 -2.51 29.00 20.04
N GLU A 659 -2.89 28.16 21.01
CA GLU A 659 -2.74 26.70 20.94
C GLU A 659 -3.53 26.08 19.78
N THR A 660 -4.72 26.58 19.48
CA THR A 660 -5.53 26.12 18.34
C THR A 660 -4.80 26.37 17.03
N MET A 661 -4.20 27.55 16.88
CA MET A 661 -3.48 27.91 15.66
C MET A 661 -2.14 27.17 15.51
N VAL A 662 -1.47 26.88 16.64
CA VAL A 662 -0.27 26.01 16.64
C VAL A 662 -0.65 24.61 16.14
N ALA A 663 -1.71 24.03 16.69
CA ALA A 663 -2.18 22.71 16.28
C ALA A 663 -2.62 22.70 14.80
N ALA A 664 -3.34 23.71 14.35
CA ALA A 664 -3.76 23.86 12.95
C ALA A 664 -2.56 23.91 12.00
N ARG A 665 -1.52 24.68 12.34
CA ARG A 665 -0.29 24.76 11.55
C ARG A 665 0.46 23.43 11.51
N GLU A 666 0.65 22.79 12.67
CA GLU A 666 1.34 21.49 12.73
C GLU A 666 0.60 20.43 11.92
N ALA A 667 -0.72 20.37 12.04
CA ALA A 667 -1.55 19.45 11.29
C ALA A 667 -1.48 19.72 9.77
N THR A 668 -1.60 20.97 9.36
CA THR A 668 -1.53 21.38 7.95
C THR A 668 -0.20 20.99 7.31
N GLN A 669 0.92 21.38 7.94
CA GLN A 669 2.26 21.05 7.45
C GLN A 669 2.52 19.54 7.39
N ALA A 670 2.00 18.81 8.35
CA ALA A 670 2.12 17.35 8.39
C ALA A 670 1.32 16.68 7.28
N ILE A 671 0.08 17.13 6.99
CA ILE A 671 -0.73 16.58 5.89
C ILE A 671 -0.09 16.92 4.54
N GLU A 672 0.33 18.16 4.32
CA GLU A 672 1.01 18.60 3.09
C GLU A 672 2.33 17.84 2.83
N SER A 673 2.97 17.34 3.88
CA SER A 673 4.19 16.51 3.80
C SER A 673 3.91 15.01 3.85
N TYR A 674 2.66 14.59 3.77
CA TYR A 674 2.23 13.18 3.86
C TYR A 674 2.66 12.48 5.16
N ARG A 675 2.81 13.24 6.27
CA ARG A 675 3.12 12.73 7.61
C ARG A 675 1.84 12.60 8.42
N PHE A 676 1.00 11.66 8.02
CA PHE A 676 -0.34 11.47 8.59
C PHE A 676 -0.33 11.17 10.10
N ASN A 677 0.65 10.39 10.55
CA ASN A 677 0.84 10.10 11.97
C ASN A 677 1.14 11.36 12.79
N ASP A 678 1.95 12.27 12.25
CA ASP A 678 2.29 13.53 12.93
C ASP A 678 1.07 14.44 13.00
N ALA A 679 0.30 14.55 11.92
CA ALA A 679 -0.94 15.32 11.90
C ALA A 679 -1.95 14.79 12.91
N ALA A 680 -2.23 13.49 12.90
CA ALA A 680 -3.12 12.85 13.87
C ALA A 680 -2.61 13.05 15.31
N GLY A 681 -1.30 12.93 15.54
CA GLY A 681 -0.66 13.14 16.84
C GLY A 681 -0.77 14.59 17.33
N ALA A 682 -0.58 15.58 16.47
CA ALA A 682 -0.72 17.00 16.80
C ALA A 682 -2.16 17.33 17.22
N ILE A 683 -3.14 16.89 16.42
CA ILE A 683 -4.56 17.10 16.72
C ILE A 683 -4.96 16.38 18.02
N TYR A 684 -4.52 15.12 18.20
CA TYR A 684 -4.79 14.35 19.43
C TYR A 684 -4.27 15.05 20.68
N ARG A 685 -3.00 15.50 20.66
CA ARG A 685 -2.39 16.23 21.80
C ARG A 685 -3.14 17.50 22.11
N PHE A 686 -3.50 18.28 21.08
CA PHE A 686 -4.27 19.51 21.26
C PHE A 686 -5.64 19.22 21.88
N VAL A 687 -6.42 18.30 21.30
CA VAL A 687 -7.77 18.02 21.79
C VAL A 687 -7.77 17.38 23.17
N TRP A 688 -6.96 16.33 23.37
CA TRP A 688 -6.95 15.59 24.62
C TRP A 688 -6.24 16.36 25.74
N ASN A 689 -4.99 16.76 25.52
CA ASN A 689 -4.15 17.28 26.58
C ASN A 689 -4.34 18.78 26.82
N VAL A 690 -4.54 19.57 25.74
CA VAL A 690 -4.70 21.03 25.88
C VAL A 690 -6.16 21.41 26.14
N PHE A 691 -7.04 21.07 25.20
CA PHE A 691 -8.44 21.50 25.32
C PHE A 691 -9.20 20.80 26.44
N CYS A 692 -9.22 19.45 26.45
CA CYS A 692 -10.02 18.69 27.42
C CYS A 692 -9.41 18.70 28.84
N ASP A 693 -8.09 18.43 28.97
CA ASP A 693 -7.47 18.25 30.26
C ASP A 693 -7.13 19.58 30.96
N TRP A 694 -6.87 20.65 30.18
CA TRP A 694 -6.48 21.92 30.75
C TRP A 694 -7.47 23.05 30.50
N TYR A 695 -7.76 23.39 29.24
CA TYR A 695 -8.58 24.57 28.94
C TYR A 695 -9.96 24.48 29.60
N LEU A 696 -10.68 23.37 29.39
CA LEU A 696 -12.01 23.22 30.01
C LEU A 696 -11.93 23.20 31.54
N GLU A 697 -10.90 22.59 32.13
CA GLU A 697 -10.73 22.57 33.59
C GLU A 697 -10.40 23.96 34.15
N LEU A 698 -9.57 24.73 33.46
CA LEU A 698 -9.23 26.10 33.84
C LEU A 698 -10.41 27.08 33.64
N ALA A 699 -11.25 26.83 32.64
CA ALA A 699 -12.44 27.64 32.34
C ALA A 699 -13.63 27.37 33.29
N LYS A 700 -13.69 26.21 33.97
CA LYS A 700 -14.81 25.87 34.87
C LYS A 700 -15.14 26.95 35.91
N PRO A 701 -14.17 27.53 36.66
CA PRO A 701 -14.48 28.56 37.63
C PRO A 701 -15.16 29.78 37.05
N VAL A 702 -14.73 30.22 35.85
CA VAL A 702 -15.28 31.36 35.14
C VAL A 702 -16.72 31.03 34.65
N MET A 703 -16.89 29.87 34.03
CA MET A 703 -18.21 29.44 33.52
C MET A 703 -19.25 29.19 34.62
N MET A 704 -18.83 28.74 35.80
CA MET A 704 -19.72 28.50 36.95
C MET A 704 -19.84 29.71 37.87
N GLY A 705 -19.05 30.74 37.65
CA GLY A 705 -19.06 31.98 38.42
C GLY A 705 -20.24 32.89 38.09
N ALA A 706 -20.15 34.14 38.57
CA ALA A 706 -21.14 35.18 38.30
C ALA A 706 -21.21 35.53 36.82
N ASP A 707 -22.38 35.97 36.35
CA ASP A 707 -22.56 36.47 34.99
C ASP A 707 -21.75 37.76 34.76
N GLY A 708 -21.20 37.88 33.55
CA GLY A 708 -20.41 39.05 33.18
C GLY A 708 -19.54 38.81 31.94
N PRO A 709 -18.85 39.86 31.46
CA PRO A 709 -18.12 39.79 30.20
C PRO A 709 -17.12 38.66 30.08
N ALA A 710 -16.37 38.33 31.15
CA ALA A 710 -15.40 37.23 31.16
C ALA A 710 -16.06 35.86 30.98
N LYS A 711 -17.25 35.67 31.56
CA LYS A 711 -18.03 34.43 31.39
C LYS A 711 -18.57 34.31 29.98
N ASP A 712 -19.10 35.41 29.42
CA ASP A 712 -19.66 35.44 28.08
C ASP A 712 -18.57 35.23 27.03
N GLU A 713 -17.40 35.87 27.20
CA GLU A 713 -16.22 35.65 26.35
C GLU A 713 -15.75 34.19 26.42
N THR A 714 -15.64 33.63 27.62
CA THR A 714 -15.14 32.25 27.80
C THR A 714 -16.11 31.23 27.18
N ARG A 715 -17.45 31.44 27.30
CA ARG A 715 -18.44 30.58 26.63
C ARG A 715 -18.34 30.61 25.11
N ALA A 716 -18.20 31.83 24.57
CA ALA A 716 -17.99 32.02 23.14
C ALA A 716 -16.68 31.38 22.65
N MET A 717 -15.60 31.52 23.43
CA MET A 717 -14.30 30.93 23.10
C MET A 717 -14.30 29.41 23.18
N VAL A 718 -14.97 28.79 24.14
CA VAL A 718 -15.18 27.32 24.20
C VAL A 718 -15.90 26.85 22.95
N ALA A 719 -16.95 27.58 22.50
CA ALA A 719 -17.68 27.23 21.29
C ALA A 719 -16.83 27.37 20.03
N TRP A 720 -16.02 28.43 19.93
CA TRP A 720 -15.10 28.65 18.82
C TRP A 720 -14.03 27.55 18.77
N ALA A 721 -13.33 27.31 19.88
CA ALA A 721 -12.28 26.26 19.92
C ALA A 721 -12.85 24.87 19.60
N ARG A 722 -14.07 24.55 20.08
CA ARG A 722 -14.78 23.31 19.70
C ARG A 722 -14.97 23.23 18.18
N ASP A 723 -15.45 24.30 17.56
CA ASP A 723 -15.72 24.33 16.12
C ASP A 723 -14.42 24.13 15.30
N GLU A 724 -13.33 24.77 15.71
CA GLU A 724 -12.00 24.58 15.08
C GLU A 724 -11.48 23.15 15.30
N ILE A 725 -11.68 22.55 16.48
CA ILE A 725 -11.34 21.13 16.75
C ILE A 725 -12.12 20.21 15.80
N LEU A 726 -13.41 20.44 15.58
CA LEU A 726 -14.22 19.63 14.68
C LEU A 726 -13.72 19.72 13.25
N LYS A 727 -13.30 20.89 12.79
CA LYS A 727 -12.69 21.09 11.46
C LYS A 727 -11.37 20.32 11.34
N LEU A 728 -10.46 20.46 12.31
CA LEU A 728 -9.17 19.78 12.30
C LEU A 728 -9.26 18.26 12.32
N LEU A 729 -10.24 17.73 13.07
CA LEU A 729 -10.46 16.29 13.18
C LEU A 729 -11.23 15.70 11.99
N HIS A 730 -11.99 16.51 11.25
CA HIS A 730 -12.90 16.02 10.22
C HIS A 730 -12.25 15.11 9.18
N PRO A 731 -11.05 15.37 8.66
CA PRO A 731 -10.39 14.46 7.73
C PRO A 731 -10.13 13.06 8.31
N PHE A 732 -9.90 12.96 9.60
CA PHE A 732 -9.55 11.72 10.30
C PHE A 732 -10.78 11.01 10.89
N MET A 733 -11.71 11.75 11.45
CA MET A 733 -12.90 11.25 12.18
C MET A 733 -14.19 11.93 11.67
N PRO A 734 -14.54 11.68 10.39
CA PRO A 734 -15.57 12.48 9.72
C PRO A 734 -16.98 12.32 10.30
N PHE A 735 -17.35 11.15 10.81
CA PHE A 735 -18.71 10.89 11.27
C PHE A 735 -19.05 11.61 12.58
N ILE A 736 -18.21 11.44 13.60
CA ILE A 736 -18.44 12.10 14.90
C ILE A 736 -18.34 13.62 14.78
N THR A 737 -17.42 14.11 13.95
CA THR A 737 -17.24 15.55 13.79
C THR A 737 -18.39 16.19 13.05
N GLU A 738 -18.89 15.56 11.98
CA GLU A 738 -20.09 16.02 11.27
C GLU A 738 -21.32 16.02 12.18
N GLU A 739 -21.51 14.97 12.99
CA GLU A 739 -22.59 14.89 13.96
C GLU A 739 -22.51 16.01 14.98
N LEU A 740 -21.35 16.17 15.62
CA LEU A 740 -21.17 17.22 16.64
C LEU A 740 -21.31 18.62 16.04
N TRP A 741 -20.89 18.83 14.80
CA TRP A 741 -21.10 20.07 14.07
C TRP A 741 -22.59 20.39 13.94
N ALA A 742 -23.36 19.43 13.48
CA ALA A 742 -24.80 19.60 13.25
C ALA A 742 -25.62 19.83 14.54
N VAL A 743 -25.25 19.11 15.64
CA VAL A 743 -26.06 19.17 16.87
C VAL A 743 -25.66 20.28 17.83
N THR A 744 -24.48 20.88 17.70
CA THR A 744 -23.97 21.91 18.62
C THR A 744 -24.38 23.32 18.26
N ALA A 745 -24.81 23.58 17.03
CA ALA A 745 -25.33 24.89 16.59
C ALA A 745 -26.20 24.73 15.34
N LYS A 746 -26.95 25.76 15.01
CA LYS A 746 -27.59 25.84 13.70
C LYS A 746 -26.53 26.11 12.64
N ARG A 747 -26.42 25.25 11.63
CA ARG A 747 -25.42 25.34 10.58
C ARG A 747 -26.06 25.63 9.24
N GLU A 748 -25.37 26.41 8.41
CA GLU A 748 -25.77 26.70 7.03
C GLU A 748 -25.31 25.59 6.06
N GLN A 749 -24.23 24.90 6.40
CA GLN A 749 -23.64 23.85 5.56
C GLN A 749 -23.05 22.71 6.40
N LEU A 750 -22.80 21.57 5.75
CA LEU A 750 -22.11 20.43 6.34
C LEU A 750 -20.66 20.80 6.68
N LEU A 751 -20.11 20.17 7.71
CA LEU A 751 -18.70 20.37 8.11
C LEU A 751 -17.73 20.02 6.96
N ALA A 752 -18.02 18.97 6.21
CA ALA A 752 -17.25 18.55 5.04
C ALA A 752 -17.07 19.64 3.97
N LEU A 753 -17.92 20.64 3.96
CA LEU A 753 -17.93 21.75 3.00
C LEU A 753 -17.48 23.10 3.61
N THR A 754 -17.10 23.11 4.89
CA THR A 754 -16.58 24.31 5.57
C THR A 754 -15.12 24.56 5.24
N GLU A 755 -14.64 25.74 5.58
CA GLU A 755 -13.24 26.11 5.40
C GLU A 755 -12.32 25.49 6.47
N TRP A 756 -11.15 25.04 6.03
CA TRP A 756 -10.05 24.63 6.90
C TRP A 756 -9.58 25.80 7.78
N PRO A 757 -9.14 25.56 9.04
CA PRO A 757 -8.74 26.65 9.96
C PRO A 757 -7.63 27.57 9.46
N LEU A 758 -6.80 27.09 8.54
CA LEU A 758 -5.73 27.87 7.92
C LEU A 758 -5.94 27.96 6.42
N ARG A 759 -6.01 29.16 5.88
CA ARG A 759 -6.03 29.36 4.43
C ARG A 759 -4.66 29.13 3.82
N PRO A 760 -4.56 28.66 2.56
CA PRO A 760 -3.29 28.61 1.83
C PRO A 760 -2.63 29.99 1.79
N GLN A 761 -1.31 30.05 1.88
CA GLN A 761 -0.57 31.29 1.70
C GLN A 761 -0.78 31.80 0.27
N THR A 762 -1.37 32.94 0.12
CA THR A 762 -1.49 33.61 -1.19
C THR A 762 -0.23 34.43 -1.43
N THR A 763 0.62 33.98 -2.35
CA THR A 763 1.75 34.80 -2.82
C THR A 763 1.23 35.82 -3.81
N VAL A 764 1.10 37.07 -3.40
CA VAL A 764 0.74 38.17 -4.30
C VAL A 764 2.01 38.66 -4.97
N VAL A 765 2.17 38.39 -6.26
CA VAL A 765 3.25 38.97 -7.06
C VAL A 765 2.79 40.37 -7.48
N ILE A 766 3.36 41.40 -6.90
CA ILE A 766 3.12 42.76 -7.34
C ILE A 766 4.09 43.08 -8.48
N PRO A 767 3.62 43.35 -9.71
CA PRO A 767 4.51 43.73 -10.79
C PRO A 767 5.27 45.02 -10.43
N THR A 768 6.59 45.00 -10.49
CA THR A 768 7.43 46.17 -10.21
C THR A 768 7.56 47.12 -11.39
N SER A 769 7.15 46.72 -12.59
CA SER A 769 7.11 47.54 -13.80
C SER A 769 5.68 47.60 -14.34
N GLY A 770 5.20 48.78 -14.70
CA GLY A 770 3.91 48.97 -15.34
C GLY A 770 3.86 48.49 -16.82
N VAL A 771 4.76 47.59 -17.23
CA VAL A 771 4.86 47.05 -18.59
C VAL A 771 4.15 45.68 -18.60
N PRO A 772 3.10 45.48 -19.41
CA PRO A 772 2.44 44.21 -19.54
C PRO A 772 3.41 43.15 -20.12
N GLY A 773 3.67 42.07 -19.38
CA GLY A 773 4.53 40.95 -19.81
C GLY A 773 5.87 40.85 -19.06
N ASP A 774 6.22 41.74 -18.14
CA ASP A 774 7.40 41.63 -17.29
C ASP A 774 7.08 40.86 -16.01
N LEU A 775 7.61 39.62 -15.90
CA LEU A 775 7.44 38.72 -14.75
C LEU A 775 8.38 39.03 -13.57
N ALA A 776 9.15 40.13 -13.63
CA ALA A 776 9.94 40.63 -12.52
C ALA A 776 9.04 41.34 -11.50
N GLY A 777 8.51 40.63 -10.53
CA GLY A 777 7.69 41.12 -9.42
C GLY A 777 8.35 40.87 -8.07
N VAL A 778 8.10 41.76 -7.12
CA VAL A 778 8.41 41.48 -5.71
C VAL A 778 7.32 40.59 -5.16
N ALA A 779 7.68 39.37 -4.80
CA ALA A 779 6.79 38.47 -4.07
C ALA A 779 6.59 39.00 -2.64
N LEU A 780 5.46 39.63 -2.38
CA LEU A 780 5.03 39.91 -1.03
C LEU A 780 4.37 38.63 -0.48
N VAL A 781 5.08 37.99 0.43
CA VAL A 781 4.46 36.99 1.32
C VAL A 781 3.54 37.77 2.25
N VAL A 782 2.24 37.71 2.03
CA VAL A 782 1.26 38.23 2.99
C VAL A 782 1.48 37.44 4.29
N PRO A 783 1.75 38.12 5.44
CA PRO A 783 1.89 37.43 6.73
C PRO A 783 0.70 36.50 6.91
N THR A 784 0.99 35.26 7.28
CA THR A 784 -0.07 34.29 7.56
C THR A 784 -0.98 34.85 8.66
N GLU A 785 -2.27 34.63 8.55
CA GLU A 785 -3.26 34.94 9.62
C GLU A 785 -2.77 34.46 11.00
N ILE A 786 -1.85 33.51 11.04
CA ILE A 786 -1.23 32.92 12.23
C ILE A 786 -0.52 33.95 13.13
N GLU A 787 0.15 34.95 12.56
CA GLU A 787 0.83 35.97 13.37
C GLU A 787 -0.15 36.83 14.18
N ALA A 788 -1.37 37.04 13.66
CA ALA A 788 -2.44 37.72 14.35
C ALA A 788 -2.98 36.94 15.57
N PHE A 789 -2.81 35.61 15.57
CA PHE A 789 -3.27 34.72 16.64
C PHE A 789 -2.17 34.28 17.59
N SER A 790 -0.91 34.67 17.36
CA SER A 790 0.20 34.33 18.22
C SER A 790 0.21 35.15 19.51
N ASP A 791 0.18 34.49 20.67
CA ASP A 791 0.27 35.12 21.98
C ASP A 791 1.27 34.39 22.88
N PRO A 792 2.58 34.61 22.69
CA PRO A 792 3.62 34.00 23.50
C PRO A 792 3.54 34.36 25.01
N GLU A 793 2.94 35.52 25.34
CA GLU A 793 2.78 35.94 26.72
C GLU A 793 1.72 35.10 27.44
N ALA A 794 0.57 34.89 26.80
CA ALA A 794 -0.48 34.01 27.33
C ALA A 794 0.02 32.57 27.43
N GLU A 795 0.79 32.07 26.44
CA GLU A 795 1.45 30.75 26.51
C GLU A 795 2.40 30.65 27.70
N ALA A 796 3.25 31.65 27.88
CA ALA A 796 4.20 31.66 28.98
C ALA A 796 3.51 31.72 30.36
N GLU A 797 2.36 32.39 30.48
CA GLU A 797 1.60 32.48 31.72
C GLU A 797 0.84 31.20 32.04
N ILE A 798 0.01 30.74 31.12
CA ILE A 798 -0.82 29.53 31.31
C ILE A 798 0.06 28.28 31.36
N GLY A 799 1.05 28.18 30.45
CA GLY A 799 2.00 27.08 30.45
C GLY A 799 2.76 26.95 31.77
N TRP A 800 3.16 28.09 32.38
CA TRP A 800 3.73 28.05 33.72
C TRP A 800 2.78 27.43 34.77
N ALA A 801 1.50 27.84 34.74
CA ALA A 801 0.51 27.28 35.67
C ALA A 801 0.28 25.79 35.45
N VAL A 802 0.22 25.35 34.16
CA VAL A 802 0.09 23.95 33.79
C VAL A 802 1.31 23.13 34.23
N ASP A 803 2.51 23.63 33.99
CA ASP A 803 3.77 22.99 34.42
C ASP A 803 3.85 22.85 35.92
N LEU A 804 3.49 23.91 36.68
CA LEU A 804 3.46 23.90 38.13
C LEU A 804 2.46 22.85 38.66
N ILE A 805 1.23 22.85 38.18
CA ILE A 805 0.20 21.90 38.62
C ILE A 805 0.63 20.48 38.28
N THR A 806 1.21 20.27 37.09
CA THR A 806 1.69 18.96 36.63
C THR A 806 2.82 18.45 37.49
N ALA A 807 3.82 19.28 37.78
CA ALA A 807 4.94 18.94 38.65
C ALA A 807 4.46 18.56 40.06
N ILE A 808 3.52 19.33 40.61
CA ILE A 808 2.94 19.03 41.95
C ILE A 808 2.15 17.72 41.93
N ARG A 809 1.33 17.47 40.91
CA ARG A 809 0.56 16.22 40.78
C ARG A 809 1.48 15.01 40.66
N SER A 810 2.53 15.09 39.83
CA SER A 810 3.53 14.03 39.69
C SER A 810 4.23 13.73 41.02
N ALA A 811 4.69 14.78 41.67
CA ALA A 811 5.33 14.67 42.98
C ALA A 811 4.44 14.03 44.04
N ARG A 812 3.15 14.43 44.08
CA ARG A 812 2.17 13.82 44.97
C ARG A 812 1.94 12.34 44.69
N ALA A 813 1.87 11.97 43.41
CA ALA A 813 1.72 10.56 43.00
C ALA A 813 2.96 9.74 43.34
N GLU A 814 4.16 10.26 43.07
CA GLU A 814 5.44 9.62 43.40
C GLU A 814 5.61 9.38 44.91
N MET A 815 5.18 10.34 45.72
CA MET A 815 5.25 10.27 47.18
C MET A 815 4.02 9.62 47.83
N ASN A 816 3.13 9.05 47.03
CA ASN A 816 1.91 8.38 47.46
C ASN A 816 1.06 9.22 48.44
N ILE A 817 1.00 10.54 48.19
CA ILE A 817 0.23 11.46 49.05
C ILE A 817 -1.26 11.25 48.74
N PRO A 818 -2.09 11.00 49.78
CA PRO A 818 -3.51 10.75 49.58
C PRO A 818 -4.19 11.90 48.80
N PRO A 819 -5.09 11.60 47.84
CA PRO A 819 -5.76 12.64 47.04
C PRO A 819 -6.53 13.70 47.82
N ALA A 820 -7.03 13.33 48.98
CA ALA A 820 -7.77 14.25 49.87
C ALA A 820 -6.89 15.22 50.66
N THR A 821 -5.60 14.96 50.81
CA THR A 821 -4.67 15.78 51.59
C THR A 821 -4.38 17.10 50.87
N LEU A 822 -4.64 18.21 51.56
CA LEU A 822 -4.27 19.54 51.08
C LEU A 822 -2.91 19.93 51.61
N MET A 823 -1.98 20.37 50.73
CA MET A 823 -0.63 20.75 51.07
C MET A 823 -0.41 22.25 50.90
N PRO A 824 0.42 22.90 51.74
CA PRO A 824 0.88 24.25 51.47
C PRO A 824 1.93 24.21 50.31
N LEU A 825 1.93 25.21 49.45
CA LEU A 825 2.94 25.44 48.43
C LEU A 825 3.74 26.69 48.80
N MET A 826 5.08 26.58 48.74
CA MET A 826 5.98 27.70 48.94
C MET A 826 6.80 27.94 47.68
N LEU A 827 6.67 29.13 47.10
CA LEU A 827 7.48 29.54 45.95
C LEU A 827 8.72 30.31 46.46
N ALA A 828 9.89 29.68 46.28
CA ALA A 828 11.14 30.20 46.80
C ALA A 828 11.82 31.13 45.80
N ASN A 829 12.21 32.30 46.25
CA ASN A 829 12.86 33.34 45.45
C ASN A 829 12.12 33.63 44.14
N ALA A 830 10.79 33.60 44.20
CA ALA A 830 9.97 33.80 43.00
C ALA A 830 10.11 35.21 42.45
N SER A 831 10.20 35.31 41.13
CA SER A 831 10.24 36.59 40.37
C SER A 831 8.92 37.37 40.56
N THR A 832 8.95 38.65 40.26
CA THR A 832 7.73 39.47 40.30
C THR A 832 6.65 38.98 39.32
N VAL A 833 7.06 38.43 38.18
CA VAL A 833 6.17 37.84 37.19
C VAL A 833 5.51 36.58 37.74
N THR A 834 6.28 35.68 38.35
CA THR A 834 5.78 34.45 38.97
C THR A 834 4.85 34.71 40.15
N LYS A 835 5.15 35.73 40.97
CA LYS A 835 4.24 36.15 42.04
C LYS A 835 2.90 36.61 41.48
N ALA A 836 2.91 37.48 40.49
CA ALA A 836 1.68 37.96 39.83
C ALA A 836 0.86 36.81 39.20
N ARG A 837 1.52 35.84 38.53
CA ARG A 837 0.88 34.63 37.98
C ARG A 837 0.27 33.76 39.08
N ALA A 838 1.02 33.50 40.16
CA ALA A 838 0.58 32.68 41.26
C ALA A 838 -0.64 33.31 41.98
N GLU A 839 -0.65 34.62 42.13
CA GLU A 839 -1.78 35.36 42.74
C GLU A 839 -3.01 35.30 41.81
N ARG A 840 -2.85 35.59 40.50
CA ARG A 840 -3.93 35.59 39.51
C ARG A 840 -4.59 34.21 39.39
N TRP A 841 -3.82 33.14 39.38
CA TRP A 841 -4.29 31.76 39.21
C TRP A 841 -4.43 30.99 40.49
N SER A 842 -4.30 31.65 41.66
CA SER A 842 -4.27 31.03 42.99
C SER A 842 -5.37 29.99 43.22
N ASP A 843 -6.62 30.35 42.95
CA ASP A 843 -7.78 29.49 43.23
C ASP A 843 -7.77 28.25 42.34
N VAL A 844 -7.37 28.42 41.08
CA VAL A 844 -7.29 27.31 40.10
C VAL A 844 -6.14 26.36 40.47
N ILE A 845 -4.96 26.91 40.75
CA ILE A 845 -3.77 26.13 41.17
C ILE A 845 -4.09 25.35 42.45
N LYS A 846 -4.63 25.99 43.47
CA LYS A 846 -5.04 25.34 44.71
C LYS A 846 -6.01 24.20 44.46
N ARG A 847 -7.05 24.43 43.67
CA ARG A 847 -8.04 23.40 43.37
C ARG A 847 -7.44 22.23 42.62
N LEU A 848 -6.71 22.50 41.54
CA LEU A 848 -6.21 21.46 40.62
C LEU A 848 -5.01 20.70 41.16
N ALA A 849 -4.12 21.36 41.92
CA ALA A 849 -2.99 20.73 42.57
C ALA A 849 -3.26 20.23 44.00
N ARG A 850 -4.51 20.43 44.52
CA ARG A 850 -4.89 20.05 45.90
C ARG A 850 -4.00 20.73 46.96
N LEU A 851 -3.96 22.06 46.90
CA LEU A 851 -3.19 22.87 47.85
C LEU A 851 -4.09 23.57 48.88
N ALA A 852 -3.58 23.74 50.07
CA ALA A 852 -4.23 24.50 51.13
C ALA A 852 -3.99 26.00 50.92
N ASP A 853 -2.75 26.37 50.62
CA ASP A 853 -2.30 27.75 50.46
C ASP A 853 -1.10 27.86 49.54
N ILE A 854 -0.82 29.08 49.01
CA ILE A 854 0.37 29.43 48.23
C ILE A 854 1.02 30.62 48.94
N SER A 855 2.29 30.49 49.32
CA SER A 855 3.09 31.51 49.96
C SER A 855 4.42 31.77 49.24
N PHE A 856 5.00 32.92 49.46
CA PHE A 856 6.27 33.31 48.88
C PHE A 856 7.34 33.37 49.98
N VAL A 857 8.48 32.75 49.72
CA VAL A 857 9.59 32.65 50.66
C VAL A 857 10.91 32.98 49.94
N ASP A 858 11.89 33.48 50.72
CA ASP A 858 13.21 33.77 50.13
C ASP A 858 14.00 32.49 49.83
N ARG A 859 13.75 31.42 50.57
CA ARG A 859 14.42 30.14 50.42
C ARG A 859 13.46 29.00 50.78
N ALA A 860 13.57 27.90 50.05
CA ALA A 860 12.82 26.68 50.37
C ALA A 860 13.14 26.21 51.82
N PRO A 861 12.11 25.91 52.65
CA PRO A 861 12.33 25.45 53.99
C PRO A 861 12.98 24.06 54.05
N ASP A 862 13.73 23.78 55.10
CA ASP A 862 14.28 22.46 55.33
C ASP A 862 13.14 21.42 55.51
N GLY A 863 13.30 20.25 54.93
CA GLY A 863 12.26 19.22 54.92
C GLY A 863 11.13 19.42 53.93
N ALA A 864 11.29 20.33 52.97
CA ALA A 864 10.39 20.49 51.86
C ALA A 864 10.95 19.82 50.59
N MET A 865 10.09 19.11 49.85
CA MET A 865 10.41 18.63 48.54
C MET A 865 10.45 19.81 47.56
N GLN A 866 11.52 19.94 46.79
CA GLN A 866 11.74 21.03 45.87
C GLN A 866 11.47 20.54 44.43
N LEU A 867 10.66 21.30 43.70
CA LEU A 867 10.33 21.10 42.30
C LEU A 867 10.85 22.28 41.50
N LEU A 868 11.57 22.01 40.40
CA LEU A 868 12.02 23.06 39.49
C LEU A 868 10.97 23.23 38.39
N VAL A 869 10.38 24.44 38.33
CA VAL A 869 9.35 24.78 37.34
C VAL A 869 9.81 26.02 36.57
N ARG A 870 10.11 25.88 35.29
CA ARG A 870 10.64 26.95 34.42
C ARG A 870 11.77 27.77 35.05
N GLY A 871 12.69 27.10 35.79
CA GLY A 871 13.85 27.72 36.43
C GLY A 871 13.64 28.26 37.84
N GLU A 872 12.43 28.18 38.39
CA GLU A 872 12.10 28.60 39.77
C GLU A 872 11.73 27.42 40.67
N VAL A 873 11.94 27.56 41.97
CA VAL A 873 11.74 26.50 42.92
C VAL A 873 10.38 26.59 43.59
N ALA A 874 9.56 25.52 43.41
CA ALA A 874 8.32 25.29 44.12
C ALA A 874 8.58 24.25 45.23
N ALA A 875 8.34 24.58 46.46
CA ALA A 875 8.60 23.73 47.62
C ALA A 875 7.31 23.24 48.26
N LEU A 876 7.24 21.91 48.51
CA LEU A 876 6.12 21.25 49.15
C LEU A 876 6.63 20.66 50.50
N PRO A 877 6.23 21.20 51.67
CA PRO A 877 6.59 20.64 52.95
C PRO A 877 6.00 19.24 53.14
N LEU A 878 6.86 18.24 53.35
CA LEU A 878 6.43 16.84 53.54
C LEU A 878 6.26 16.47 55.04
N LYS A 879 6.88 17.22 55.92
CA LYS A 879 6.87 16.96 57.34
C LYS A 879 5.46 17.08 57.90
N GLY A 880 4.98 16.02 58.50
CA GLY A 880 3.62 15.93 59.06
C GLY A 880 2.53 15.56 58.01
N VAL A 881 2.89 15.40 56.74
CA VAL A 881 1.99 14.98 55.68
C VAL A 881 2.15 13.50 55.35
N ILE A 882 3.40 13.03 55.32
CA ILE A 882 3.75 11.62 55.09
C ILE A 882 4.78 11.17 56.14
N ASP A 883 4.80 9.86 56.40
CA ASP A 883 5.90 9.24 57.12
C ASP A 883 7.08 9.04 56.18
N LEU A 884 8.07 9.95 56.26
CA LEU A 884 9.23 9.95 55.38
C LEU A 884 10.01 8.63 55.46
N GLY A 885 10.09 8.03 56.67
CA GLY A 885 10.78 6.75 56.88
C GLY A 885 10.07 5.57 56.21
N ALA A 886 8.75 5.51 56.38
CA ALA A 886 7.93 4.49 55.73
C ALA A 886 7.95 4.59 54.21
N GLU A 887 7.87 5.82 53.68
CA GLU A 887 7.90 6.07 52.25
C GLU A 887 9.27 5.76 51.62
N LYS A 888 10.37 6.10 52.31
CA LYS A 888 11.73 5.73 51.90
C LYS A 888 11.91 4.20 51.84
N ALA A 889 11.38 3.50 52.82
CA ALA A 889 11.39 2.03 52.87
C ALA A 889 10.57 1.42 51.71
N ARG A 890 9.40 2.00 51.38
CA ARG A 890 8.57 1.58 50.24
C ARG A 890 9.29 1.76 48.92
N LEU A 891 9.84 2.96 48.67
CA LEU A 891 10.58 3.26 47.43
C LEU A 891 11.85 2.41 47.32
N ALA A 892 12.56 2.14 48.41
CA ALA A 892 13.72 1.25 48.42
C ALA A 892 13.33 -0.20 48.02
N LYS A 893 12.17 -0.66 48.46
CA LYS A 893 11.62 -1.97 48.06
C LYS A 893 11.24 -2.02 46.58
N GLU A 894 10.63 -0.96 46.08
CA GLU A 894 10.29 -0.84 44.65
C GLU A 894 11.55 -0.73 43.76
N MET A 895 12.58 -0.01 44.27
CA MET A 895 13.89 0.06 43.60
C MET A 895 14.51 -1.33 43.46
N ALA A 896 14.55 -2.09 44.54
CA ALA A 896 15.09 -3.45 44.54
C ALA A 896 14.31 -4.37 43.58
N LYS A 897 13.00 -4.17 43.46
CA LYS A 897 12.16 -4.91 42.50
C LYS A 897 12.50 -4.53 41.05
N ALA A 898 12.61 -3.23 40.73
CA ALA A 898 12.97 -2.77 39.37
C ALA A 898 14.38 -3.27 38.99
N GLU A 899 15.34 -3.25 39.92
CA GLU A 899 16.68 -3.80 39.68
C GLU A 899 16.70 -5.30 39.47
N ALA A 900 15.85 -6.05 40.18
CA ALA A 900 15.69 -7.49 39.98
C ALA A 900 15.07 -7.78 38.59
N ASP A 901 14.08 -6.98 38.15
CA ASP A 901 13.47 -7.10 36.82
C ASP A 901 14.50 -6.81 35.74
N ILE A 902 15.29 -5.74 35.83
CA ILE A 902 16.37 -5.41 34.89
C ILE A 902 17.38 -6.57 34.81
N LYS A 903 17.84 -7.04 35.97
CA LYS A 903 18.82 -8.14 36.03
C LYS A 903 18.29 -9.43 35.40
N ARG A 904 17.01 -9.72 35.59
CA ARG A 904 16.35 -10.89 34.99
C ARG A 904 16.30 -10.76 33.45
N VAL A 905 15.92 -9.60 32.92
CA VAL A 905 15.83 -9.33 31.49
C VAL A 905 17.23 -9.25 30.86
N ASP A 906 18.20 -8.59 31.54
CA ASP A 906 19.59 -8.55 31.08
C ASP A 906 20.21 -9.96 31.01
N ALA A 907 19.89 -10.86 31.95
CA ALA A 907 20.34 -12.26 31.92
C ALA A 907 19.76 -13.02 30.70
N LYS A 908 18.51 -12.71 30.28
CA LYS A 908 17.92 -13.29 29.10
C LYS A 908 18.55 -12.72 27.82
N LEU A 909 18.67 -11.40 27.71
CA LEU A 909 19.24 -10.72 26.56
C LEU A 909 20.74 -10.94 26.41
N GLY A 910 21.45 -11.21 27.50
CA GLY A 910 22.87 -11.61 27.52
C GLY A 910 23.14 -13.08 27.16
N ASN A 911 22.10 -13.88 27.03
CA ASN A 911 22.24 -15.27 26.59
C ASN A 911 22.22 -15.33 25.05
N GLU A 912 23.42 -15.47 24.46
CA GLU A 912 23.61 -15.54 23.01
C GLU A 912 22.73 -16.61 22.34
N LYS A 913 22.51 -17.75 23.00
CA LYS A 913 21.66 -18.82 22.47
C LYS A 913 20.17 -18.42 22.47
N PHE A 914 19.72 -17.62 23.44
CA PHE A 914 18.37 -17.10 23.47
C PHE A 914 18.18 -16.09 22.34
N VAL A 915 19.08 -15.10 22.22
CA VAL A 915 19.00 -14.05 21.19
C VAL A 915 19.10 -14.60 19.77
N ALA A 916 19.90 -15.67 19.57
CA ALA A 916 20.08 -16.29 18.26
C ALA A 916 18.92 -17.24 17.85
N ASN A 917 18.20 -17.84 18.81
CA ASN A 917 17.19 -18.85 18.51
C ASN A 917 15.74 -18.43 18.84
N ALA A 918 15.54 -17.36 19.64
CA ALA A 918 14.22 -16.85 19.92
C ALA A 918 13.70 -16.04 18.71
N PRO A 919 12.39 -16.05 18.46
CA PRO A 919 11.77 -15.14 17.51
C PRO A 919 12.13 -13.68 17.81
N GLU A 920 12.30 -12.88 16.74
CA GLU A 920 12.75 -11.48 16.87
C GLU A 920 11.80 -10.63 17.72
N ASP A 921 10.49 -10.89 17.62
CA ASP A 921 9.44 -10.26 18.43
C ASP A 921 9.58 -10.56 19.94
N VAL A 922 10.00 -11.76 20.29
CA VAL A 922 10.24 -12.14 21.71
C VAL A 922 11.49 -11.45 22.26
N VAL A 923 12.51 -11.27 21.43
CA VAL A 923 13.71 -10.52 21.82
C VAL A 923 13.39 -9.04 21.99
N GLU A 924 12.57 -8.47 21.11
CA GLU A 924 12.15 -7.07 21.18
C GLU A 924 11.24 -6.82 22.39
N GLU A 925 10.30 -7.73 22.69
CA GLU A 925 9.48 -7.66 23.91
C GLU A 925 10.34 -7.65 25.21
N GLU A 926 11.41 -8.41 25.24
CA GLU A 926 12.34 -8.37 26.39
C GLU A 926 13.15 -7.06 26.43
N ARG A 927 13.48 -6.45 25.28
CA ARG A 927 14.08 -5.10 25.22
C ARG A 927 13.14 -4.03 25.73
N GLU A 928 11.86 -4.03 25.30
CA GLU A 928 10.83 -3.12 25.79
C GLU A 928 10.65 -3.26 27.31
N LYS A 929 10.58 -4.49 27.84
CA LYS A 929 10.52 -4.74 29.29
C LYS A 929 11.74 -4.19 30.02
N ARG A 930 12.91 -4.24 29.39
CA ARG A 930 14.14 -3.66 29.95
C ARG A 930 14.05 -2.14 30.03
N GLU A 931 13.61 -1.49 28.94
CA GLU A 931 13.44 -0.04 28.87
C GLU A 931 12.42 0.45 29.90
N ASP A 932 11.28 -0.20 30.02
CA ASP A 932 10.25 0.10 31.03
C ASP A 932 10.78 -0.06 32.45
N ALA A 933 11.54 -1.11 32.73
CA ALA A 933 12.13 -1.32 34.03
C ALA A 933 13.22 -0.29 34.36
N MET A 934 14.01 0.13 33.34
CA MET A 934 15.01 1.20 33.52
C MET A 934 14.36 2.56 33.72
N ALA A 935 13.30 2.89 32.98
CA ALA A 935 12.54 4.13 33.18
C ALA A 935 11.90 4.19 34.58
N ARG A 936 11.33 3.07 35.04
CA ARG A 936 10.79 2.94 36.40
C ARG A 936 11.89 3.11 37.45
N LYS A 937 13.04 2.48 37.26
CA LYS A 937 14.21 2.64 38.17
C LYS A 937 14.66 4.11 38.27
N ALA A 938 14.74 4.81 37.13
CA ALA A 938 15.14 6.21 37.09
C ALA A 938 14.16 7.10 37.87
N LYS A 939 12.84 6.91 37.67
CA LYS A 939 11.82 7.65 38.44
C LYS A 939 11.88 7.40 39.95
N ILE A 940 12.10 6.14 40.35
CA ILE A 940 12.23 5.80 41.81
C ILE A 940 13.50 6.41 42.39
N ALA A 941 14.61 6.43 41.64
CA ALA A 941 15.86 7.07 42.09
C ALA A 941 15.66 8.57 42.32
N GLU A 942 14.98 9.24 41.37
CA GLU A 942 14.64 10.66 41.49
C GLU A 942 13.74 10.94 42.70
N ALA A 943 12.74 10.09 42.96
CA ALA A 943 11.88 10.20 44.13
C ALA A 943 12.65 10.00 45.47
N LEU A 944 13.59 9.04 45.49
CA LEU A 944 14.46 8.83 46.68
C LEU A 944 15.40 10.00 46.93
N ASP A 945 15.93 10.62 45.88
CA ASP A 945 16.82 11.79 46.02
C ASP A 945 16.02 13.02 46.49
N ARG A 946 14.79 13.20 46.00
CA ARG A 946 13.88 14.24 46.54
C ARG A 946 13.53 14.03 48.01
N LEU A 947 13.31 12.77 48.43
CA LEU A 947 13.09 12.45 49.84
C LEU A 947 14.32 12.74 50.73
N LYS A 948 15.52 12.41 50.26
CA LYS A 948 16.76 12.74 50.98
C LYS A 948 16.96 14.25 51.11
N ALA A 949 16.60 15.01 50.08
CA ALA A 949 16.67 16.47 50.11
C ALA A 949 15.62 17.08 51.08
N ALA A 950 14.55 16.34 51.39
CA ALA A 950 13.48 16.71 52.31
C ALA A 950 13.72 16.27 53.81
N GLU A 951 14.70 15.41 54.06
CA GLU A 951 15.17 15.06 55.43
C GLU A 951 15.99 16.21 56.00
#